data_36bdf454167494d01da9cea86dd9c56d
#
_entry.id   36bdf454167494d01da9cea86dd9c56d
#
_cell.length_a   1.000
_cell.length_b   1.000
_cell.length_c   1.000
_cell.angle_alpha   90.00
_cell.angle_beta   90.00
_cell.angle_gamma   90.00
#
_symmetry.space_group_name_H-M   'P 1'
#
loop_
_entity.id
_entity.type
_entity.pdbx_description
1 polymer ?
#
loop_
_entity_poly.entity_id
_entity_poly.type
_entity_poly.pdbx_seq_one_letter_code
_entity_poly.pdbx_strand_id
1 'polypeptide(L)'
;MRLVNVAAGLALAASLIIGGAAIPMFAAPGDRAVQRVDDFLLADQHYVGRSLYKMRDAKAVVLIAFAARDPAVLADAPTYVALQRTYAPKGVEFLMIDSVLGETREEALPAARSAGIDMPILFDYEQLVGESLGFDRAAETLVIDPRTWTVAFRGPAGSPSARRALDSLVAGKAISLPPERAPGGRIAFPMKSTSSKGAISYAKDVVPIIRDKCVVCHQPGGLGPMTLTSYEQIKAFAPMIREALRTRRMPPFQPDVTVGHWAPNEGLSSEQLRTLVHWIEAGAQRGGGEDPLAKVTFQAPEWPLGEPDLVLSLPEVDVPATGVLDYMKPVLETGLTQGRWMKASAFLVSDRRVLHHVTTGLRAPNEAGVEVALSEARAGIGGQGPGRTVNLTPPDMGIWIPAGSSVAFETHYTPYGKATTEKTKMGLYFYPEAEAPKYPMRVHGLYDMGITIPAGAEFHPEVAYEDIPRDMLLYGLTPHAHVRGGSTQVSIIFPDGREQLILAVPQYRFDWQCEYYLAEPILVPAGSRIVNRWTYDNSARNFANPAPEKDVVFGEQSWEEMLTFFIHYRWVGETVAAPLDEYDRLLQQGHTMGVLDDNLDGQLSVSELRGKQGEWLKASFAALDANADSHLQSNELSAARRRVVAAQPTSAPPASRSLN
;
A
#
# COMPACT_ATOMS: atom_id res chain seq x y z
N MET A 1 -4.43 -32.82 70.41
CA MET A 1 -3.50 -32.30 71.45
C MET A 1 -2.91 -30.97 70.87
N ARG A 2 -3.24 -29.87 71.58
CA ARG A 2 -2.65 -28.51 71.57
C ARG A 2 -2.54 -27.83 70.20
N LEU A 3 -3.41 -26.86 69.84
CA LEU A 3 -3.50 -25.49 70.31
C LEU A 3 -2.15 -24.75 70.38
N VAL A 4 -2.00 -23.71 69.52
CA VAL A 4 -1.93 -22.32 69.98
C VAL A 4 -1.98 -21.37 68.81
N ASN A 5 -2.89 -20.36 68.86
CA ASN A 5 -3.01 -19.13 68.11
C ASN A 5 -1.72 -18.31 68.16
N VAL A 6 -1.52 -17.43 67.19
CA VAL A 6 -1.58 -15.97 67.43
C VAL A 6 -1.64 -15.24 66.07
N ALA A 7 -2.59 -14.32 65.97
CA ALA A 7 -2.73 -13.32 64.91
C ALA A 7 -1.73 -12.18 65.10
N ALA A 8 -1.31 -11.57 64.00
CA ALA A 8 -1.05 -10.13 63.93
C ALA A 8 -1.03 -9.71 62.47
N GLY A 9 -1.97 -8.86 62.12
CA GLY A 9 -2.06 -8.25 60.84
C GLY A 9 -1.02 -7.15 60.64
N LEU A 10 -0.66 -6.95 59.40
CA LEU A 10 -0.11 -5.70 58.90
C LEU A 10 -0.63 -5.51 57.47
N ALA A 11 -1.60 -4.63 57.34
CA ALA A 11 -2.02 -4.09 56.06
C ALA A 11 -0.93 -3.15 55.58
N LEU A 12 -0.18 -3.53 54.56
CA LEU A 12 0.63 -2.60 53.76
C LEU A 12 -0.20 -2.10 52.60
N ALA A 13 -0.72 -0.89 52.74
CA ALA A 13 -1.25 -0.10 51.64
C ALA A 13 -0.07 0.32 50.75
N ALA A 14 0.13 -0.35 49.62
CA ALA A 14 1.01 0.12 48.58
C ALA A 14 0.31 1.23 47.81
N SER A 15 0.59 2.47 48.14
CA SER A 15 0.24 3.62 47.33
C SER A 15 1.08 3.59 46.04
N LEU A 16 0.49 3.15 44.94
CA LEU A 16 1.06 3.39 43.60
C LEU A 16 0.99 4.88 43.32
N ILE A 17 2.10 5.57 43.48
CA ILE A 17 2.31 6.89 42.92
C ILE A 17 2.50 6.70 41.44
N ILE A 18 1.42 6.88 40.65
CA ILE A 18 1.50 7.07 39.20
C ILE A 18 2.14 8.45 39.03
N GLY A 19 3.44 8.49 38.82
CA GLY A 19 4.14 9.67 38.38
C GLY A 19 3.66 10.03 36.99
N GLY A 20 2.71 10.92 36.91
CA GLY A 20 2.33 11.59 35.67
C GLY A 20 3.54 12.32 35.13
N ALA A 21 4.14 11.80 34.08
CA ALA A 21 5.10 12.57 33.29
C ALA A 21 4.34 13.74 32.68
N ALA A 22 4.48 14.92 33.29
CA ALA A 22 3.99 16.16 32.74
C ALA A 22 4.69 16.38 31.39
N ILE A 23 3.91 16.38 30.31
CA ILE A 23 4.36 16.81 28.99
C ILE A 23 4.76 18.28 29.16
N PRO A 24 6.00 18.69 28.82
CA PRO A 24 6.40 20.07 29.00
C PRO A 24 5.56 20.99 28.10
N MET A 25 4.70 21.77 28.70
CA MET A 25 4.10 22.95 28.10
C MET A 25 5.20 23.94 27.74
N PHE A 26 5.16 24.45 26.55
CA PHE A 26 5.91 25.52 25.93
C PHE A 26 6.88 26.30 26.86
N ALA A 27 8.18 26.11 26.65
CA ALA A 27 9.21 26.85 27.34
C ALA A 27 9.22 28.33 26.90
N ALA A 28 9.41 29.23 27.86
CA ALA A 28 9.60 30.67 27.63
C ALA A 28 10.87 30.95 26.80
N PRO A 29 11.01 32.13 26.13
CA PRO A 29 12.18 32.44 25.33
C PRO A 29 13.41 32.68 26.23
N GLY A 30 14.23 31.64 26.34
CA GLY A 30 15.46 31.68 27.15
C GLY A 30 16.21 30.35 27.19
N ASP A 31 15.54 29.24 27.34
CA ASP A 31 16.11 27.89 27.22
C ASP A 31 15.81 27.33 25.82
N ARG A 32 16.85 27.24 24.99
CA ARG A 32 16.74 26.56 23.69
C ARG A 32 16.55 25.07 23.96
N ALA A 33 15.30 24.64 24.13
CA ALA A 33 14.96 23.22 24.15
C ALA A 33 15.51 22.60 22.88
N VAL A 34 16.23 21.50 23.02
CA VAL A 34 16.75 20.73 21.88
C VAL A 34 15.55 20.31 21.03
N GLN A 35 15.49 20.78 19.79
CA GLN A 35 14.37 20.48 18.89
C GLN A 35 14.35 19.00 18.59
N ARG A 36 13.27 18.33 19.00
CA ARG A 36 12.98 16.95 18.58
C ARG A 36 12.23 16.96 17.26
N VAL A 37 12.56 16.02 16.40
CA VAL A 37 11.90 15.80 15.11
C VAL A 37 10.95 14.61 15.24
N ASP A 38 9.68 14.82 14.89
CA ASP A 38 8.67 13.75 14.81
C ASP A 38 8.84 12.95 13.52
N ASP A 39 8.33 11.72 13.52
CA ASP A 39 8.31 10.89 12.31
C ASP A 39 7.39 11.47 11.23
N PHE A 40 7.73 11.20 9.99
CA PHE A 40 6.94 11.52 8.81
C PHE A 40 7.17 10.49 7.71
N LEU A 41 6.24 10.41 6.78
CA LEU A 41 6.40 9.70 5.52
C LEU A 41 6.16 10.67 4.36
N LEU A 42 7.11 10.75 3.45
CA LEU A 42 6.97 11.44 2.16
C LEU A 42 7.42 10.53 1.03
N ALA A 43 6.84 10.71 -0.16
CA ALA A 43 7.28 10.05 -1.37
C ALA A 43 8.48 10.78 -1.99
N ASP A 44 9.49 10.02 -2.44
CA ASP A 44 10.61 10.57 -3.19
C ASP A 44 10.27 10.76 -4.68
N GLN A 45 11.25 11.16 -5.49
CA GLN A 45 11.11 11.38 -6.93
C GLN A 45 10.71 10.13 -7.72
N HIS A 46 10.92 8.95 -7.15
CA HIS A 46 10.55 7.66 -7.73
C HIS A 46 9.29 7.07 -7.10
N TYR A 47 8.49 7.89 -6.40
CA TYR A 47 7.30 7.46 -5.66
C TYR A 47 7.57 6.36 -4.62
N VAL A 48 8.79 6.30 -4.08
CA VAL A 48 9.15 5.42 -2.97
C VAL A 48 8.96 6.18 -1.66
N GLY A 49 8.18 5.62 -0.75
CA GLY A 49 7.93 6.22 0.56
C GLY A 49 9.16 6.16 1.47
N ARG A 50 9.55 7.31 2.00
CA ARG A 50 10.66 7.45 2.96
C ARG A 50 10.12 7.88 4.31
N SER A 51 10.24 7.01 5.32
CA SER A 51 9.92 7.32 6.71
C SER A 51 11.20 7.66 7.47
N LEU A 52 11.18 8.78 8.22
CA LEU A 52 12.35 9.21 8.96
C LEU A 52 12.79 8.17 10.00
N TYR A 53 11.86 7.61 10.77
CA TYR A 53 12.21 6.70 11.87
C TYR A 53 12.65 5.30 11.42
N LYS A 54 12.45 4.93 10.15
CA LYS A 54 13.10 3.74 9.58
C LYS A 54 14.63 3.82 9.60
N MET A 55 15.20 5.04 9.60
CA MET A 55 16.65 5.29 9.57
C MET A 55 17.29 5.31 10.98
N ARG A 56 16.68 4.68 11.98
CA ARG A 56 17.13 4.65 13.38
C ARG A 56 18.50 4.01 13.58
N ASP A 57 18.96 3.19 12.66
CA ASP A 57 20.27 2.52 12.65
C ASP A 57 21.38 3.41 12.05
N ALA A 58 21.02 4.52 11.39
CA ALA A 58 21.97 5.48 10.85
C ALA A 58 22.81 6.15 11.95
N LYS A 59 24.00 6.59 11.60
CA LYS A 59 24.86 7.38 12.50
C LYS A 59 24.39 8.82 12.63
N ALA A 60 23.85 9.37 11.56
CA ALA A 60 23.17 10.66 11.49
C ALA A 60 22.18 10.66 10.31
N VAL A 61 21.19 11.54 10.35
CA VAL A 61 20.33 11.84 9.21
C VAL A 61 20.48 13.31 8.85
N VAL A 62 20.71 13.59 7.57
CA VAL A 62 20.83 14.94 7.02
C VAL A 62 19.58 15.24 6.20
N LEU A 63 18.84 16.27 6.61
CA LEU A 63 17.69 16.77 5.86
C LEU A 63 18.04 18.16 5.30
N ILE A 64 17.84 18.36 4.00
CA ILE A 64 18.15 19.59 3.28
C ILE A 64 16.88 20.17 2.68
N ALA A 65 16.55 21.42 3.00
CA ALA A 65 15.43 22.14 2.39
C ALA A 65 15.73 22.42 0.92
N PHE A 66 15.06 21.72 0.03
CA PHE A 66 15.19 21.83 -1.43
C PHE A 66 14.20 22.86 -1.98
N ALA A 67 14.61 23.54 -3.03
CA ALA A 67 13.79 24.40 -3.87
C ALA A 67 14.44 24.47 -5.25
N ALA A 68 13.77 23.97 -6.28
CA ALA A 68 14.34 23.82 -7.63
C ALA A 68 14.77 25.14 -8.27
N ARG A 69 14.07 26.23 -7.93
CA ARG A 69 14.30 27.56 -8.50
C ARG A 69 15.18 28.46 -7.64
N ASP A 70 15.65 27.96 -6.46
CA ASP A 70 16.49 28.77 -5.57
C ASP A 70 17.95 28.69 -5.99
N PRO A 71 18.61 29.84 -6.32
CA PRO A 71 19.99 29.85 -6.78
C PRO A 71 20.99 29.33 -5.73
N ALA A 72 20.69 29.49 -4.42
CA ALA A 72 21.58 29.04 -3.37
C ALA A 72 21.57 27.51 -3.26
N VAL A 73 20.41 26.85 -3.45
CA VAL A 73 20.31 25.38 -3.50
C VAL A 73 21.16 24.81 -4.62
N LEU A 74 21.04 25.40 -5.82
CA LEU A 74 21.78 24.95 -7.00
C LEU A 74 23.28 25.24 -6.88
N ALA A 75 23.66 26.38 -6.30
CA ALA A 75 25.07 26.74 -6.07
C ALA A 75 25.73 25.83 -5.01
N ASP A 76 24.98 25.40 -3.99
CA ASP A 76 25.48 24.52 -2.94
C ASP A 76 25.45 23.03 -3.30
N ALA A 77 24.89 22.64 -4.45
CA ALA A 77 24.79 21.25 -4.89
C ALA A 77 26.13 20.48 -4.84
N PRO A 78 27.28 21.04 -5.29
CA PRO A 78 28.56 20.35 -5.14
C PRO A 78 28.92 20.04 -3.69
N THR A 79 28.51 20.89 -2.76
CA THR A 79 28.73 20.69 -1.30
C THR A 79 27.89 19.53 -0.79
N TYR A 80 26.60 19.45 -1.17
CA TYR A 80 25.71 18.33 -0.79
C TYR A 80 26.26 17.00 -1.29
N VAL A 81 26.64 16.93 -2.56
CA VAL A 81 27.22 15.73 -3.19
C VAL A 81 28.54 15.34 -2.49
N ALA A 82 29.41 16.31 -2.17
CA ALA A 82 30.66 16.04 -1.47
C ALA A 82 30.43 15.51 -0.05
N LEU A 83 29.45 16.06 0.68
CA LEU A 83 29.09 15.56 2.01
C LEU A 83 28.52 14.15 1.93
N GLN A 84 27.57 13.89 1.03
CA GLN A 84 26.99 12.57 0.82
C GLN A 84 28.09 11.54 0.50
N ARG A 85 28.95 11.86 -0.46
CA ARG A 85 30.07 10.99 -0.86
C ARG A 85 31.03 10.69 0.30
N THR A 86 31.23 11.64 1.20
CA THR A 86 32.13 11.52 2.35
C THR A 86 31.53 10.75 3.52
N TYR A 87 30.21 10.92 3.78
CA TYR A 87 29.59 10.44 5.01
C TYR A 87 28.59 9.28 4.81
N ALA A 88 28.02 9.09 3.63
CA ALA A 88 27.12 7.94 3.39
C ALA A 88 27.83 6.60 3.62
N PRO A 89 29.10 6.39 3.18
CA PRO A 89 29.84 5.15 3.50
C PRO A 89 30.11 4.95 5.00
N LYS A 90 29.91 6.00 5.81
CA LYS A 90 30.05 5.96 7.28
C LYS A 90 28.73 5.75 8.01
N GLY A 91 27.65 5.50 7.26
CA GLY A 91 26.31 5.25 7.80
C GLY A 91 25.49 6.53 8.05
N VAL A 92 25.72 7.61 7.29
CA VAL A 92 24.89 8.82 7.32
C VAL A 92 23.91 8.81 6.16
N GLU A 93 22.64 9.03 6.46
CA GLU A 93 21.57 9.14 5.45
C GLU A 93 21.38 10.60 5.02
N PHE A 94 21.09 10.80 3.74
CA PHE A 94 20.89 12.13 3.14
C PHE A 94 19.56 12.18 2.40
N LEU A 95 18.72 13.15 2.73
CA LEU A 95 17.44 13.41 2.09
C LEU A 95 17.28 14.88 1.82
N MET A 96 16.68 15.22 0.70
CA MET A 96 16.19 16.58 0.44
C MET A 96 14.68 16.63 0.65
N ILE A 97 14.15 17.75 1.10
CA ILE A 97 12.71 17.94 1.31
C ILE A 97 12.28 19.18 0.54
N ASP A 98 11.40 18.98 -0.41
CA ASP A 98 10.75 20.05 -1.16
C ASP A 98 9.40 20.38 -0.50
N SER A 99 9.39 21.48 0.25
CA SER A 99 8.19 22.05 0.87
C SER A 99 7.80 23.37 0.22
N VAL A 100 8.22 23.61 -1.04
CA VAL A 100 7.86 24.83 -1.78
C VAL A 100 6.44 24.68 -2.33
N LEU A 101 5.57 25.60 -1.94
CA LEU A 101 4.17 25.56 -2.39
C LEU A 101 4.08 25.70 -3.92
N GLY A 102 3.44 24.70 -4.56
CA GLY A 102 3.21 24.70 -6.01
C GLY A 102 4.41 24.29 -6.87
N GLU A 103 5.53 23.89 -6.27
CA GLU A 103 6.62 23.25 -7.02
C GLU A 103 6.23 21.79 -7.31
N THR A 104 6.51 21.30 -8.53
CA THR A 104 6.15 19.97 -8.99
C THR A 104 7.38 19.09 -9.22
N ARG A 105 7.18 17.77 -9.34
CA ARG A 105 8.27 16.83 -9.70
C ARG A 105 8.88 17.16 -11.05
N GLU A 106 8.04 17.56 -12.01
CA GLU A 106 8.45 17.91 -13.38
C GLU A 106 9.37 19.13 -13.41
N GLU A 107 9.25 20.05 -12.43
CA GLU A 107 10.13 21.20 -12.26
C GLU A 107 11.38 20.85 -11.44
N ALA A 108 11.21 20.10 -10.36
CA ALA A 108 12.27 19.76 -9.41
C ALA A 108 13.33 18.82 -10.02
N LEU A 109 12.92 17.78 -10.74
CA LEU A 109 13.83 16.74 -11.22
C LEU A 109 14.84 17.23 -12.28
N PRO A 110 14.46 18.01 -13.29
CA PRO A 110 15.44 18.55 -14.24
C PRO A 110 16.46 19.47 -13.56
N ALA A 111 16.02 20.30 -12.59
CA ALA A 111 16.90 21.18 -11.83
C ALA A 111 17.93 20.40 -11.00
N ALA A 112 17.48 19.39 -10.27
CA ALA A 112 18.33 18.51 -9.48
C ALA A 112 19.36 17.77 -10.34
N ARG A 113 18.91 17.16 -11.46
CA ARG A 113 19.81 16.47 -12.41
C ARG A 113 20.85 17.39 -12.99
N SER A 114 20.46 18.61 -13.40
CA SER A 114 21.39 19.60 -13.95
C SER A 114 22.43 20.05 -12.91
N ALA A 115 22.08 20.04 -11.64
CA ALA A 115 22.98 20.35 -10.54
C ALA A 115 23.82 19.13 -10.05
N GLY A 116 23.63 17.94 -10.63
CA GLY A 116 24.31 16.71 -10.23
C GLY A 116 23.86 16.13 -8.89
N ILE A 117 22.65 16.46 -8.46
CA ILE A 117 22.02 15.94 -7.22
C ILE A 117 21.38 14.58 -7.54
N ASP A 118 21.84 13.56 -6.83
CA ASP A 118 21.39 12.14 -6.97
C ASP A 118 20.85 11.57 -5.64
N MET A 119 20.60 12.41 -4.66
CA MET A 119 19.99 11.98 -3.40
C MET A 119 18.46 12.04 -3.49
N PRO A 120 17.72 11.27 -2.65
CA PRO A 120 16.28 11.32 -2.62
C PRO A 120 15.74 12.73 -2.32
N ILE A 121 14.82 13.21 -3.16
CA ILE A 121 14.08 14.46 -2.98
C ILE A 121 12.64 14.10 -2.61
N LEU A 122 12.25 14.41 -1.39
CA LEU A 122 10.94 14.10 -0.82
C LEU A 122 9.97 15.26 -1.06
N PHE A 123 8.79 14.98 -1.59
CA PHE A 123 7.81 16.00 -1.93
C PHE A 123 6.78 16.20 -0.80
N ASP A 124 6.83 17.35 -0.16
CA ASP A 124 5.94 17.76 0.94
C ASP A 124 4.87 18.75 0.44
N TYR A 125 3.99 18.28 -0.45
CA TYR A 125 2.94 19.08 -1.08
C TYR A 125 1.99 19.76 -0.09
N GLU A 126 1.79 19.16 1.07
CA GLU A 126 1.00 19.74 2.16
C GLU A 126 1.78 20.70 3.04
N GLN A 127 3.08 20.80 2.87
CA GLN A 127 4.01 21.62 3.67
C GLN A 127 4.09 21.24 5.16
N LEU A 128 3.44 20.15 5.59
CA LEU A 128 3.35 19.75 7.00
C LEU A 128 4.68 19.32 7.59
N VAL A 129 5.55 18.72 6.78
CA VAL A 129 6.87 18.26 7.22
C VAL A 129 7.82 19.44 7.34
N GLY A 130 7.91 20.33 6.34
CA GLY A 130 8.71 21.54 6.40
C GLY A 130 8.31 22.46 7.55
N GLU A 131 7.00 22.62 7.80
CA GLU A 131 6.48 23.36 8.97
C GLU A 131 6.95 22.76 10.30
N SER A 132 6.87 21.44 10.42
CA SER A 132 7.26 20.67 11.61
C SER A 132 8.76 20.72 11.87
N LEU A 133 9.55 20.61 10.81
CA LEU A 133 11.01 20.76 10.86
C LEU A 133 11.41 22.21 11.17
N GLY A 134 10.49 23.16 10.98
CA GLY A 134 10.75 24.59 11.18
C GLY A 134 11.69 25.14 10.13
N PHE A 135 11.64 24.66 8.90
CA PHE A 135 12.37 25.27 7.80
C PHE A 135 11.94 26.71 7.61
N ASP A 136 12.90 27.62 7.46
CA ASP A 136 12.67 29.04 7.16
C ASP A 136 13.20 29.40 5.76
N ARG A 137 14.19 28.66 5.28
CA ARG A 137 14.89 28.98 4.04
C ARG A 137 15.23 27.75 3.24
N ALA A 138 15.27 27.91 1.93
CA ALA A 138 15.92 26.97 1.02
C ALA A 138 17.42 26.84 1.37
N ALA A 139 18.05 25.73 1.01
CA ALA A 139 19.42 25.37 1.35
C ALA A 139 19.69 25.24 2.88
N GLU A 140 18.66 25.26 3.72
CA GLU A 140 18.80 24.98 5.14
C GLU A 140 19.01 23.49 5.37
N THR A 141 20.03 23.13 6.14
CA THR A 141 20.40 21.76 6.45
C THR A 141 20.21 21.47 7.92
N LEU A 142 19.53 20.35 8.23
CA LEU A 142 19.43 19.79 9.57
C LEU A 142 20.32 18.55 9.66
N VAL A 143 21.17 18.47 10.66
CA VAL A 143 21.88 17.25 11.05
C VAL A 143 21.19 16.70 12.29
N ILE A 144 20.64 15.49 12.20
CA ILE A 144 19.80 14.86 13.21
C ILE A 144 20.52 13.67 13.82
N ASP A 145 20.49 13.55 15.15
CA ASP A 145 20.88 12.35 15.89
C ASP A 145 19.71 11.35 15.94
N PRO A 146 19.74 10.23 15.20
CA PRO A 146 18.63 9.28 15.15
C PRO A 146 18.44 8.48 16.46
N ARG A 147 19.39 8.52 17.39
CA ARG A 147 19.26 7.87 18.71
C ARG A 147 18.25 8.59 19.60
N THR A 148 18.10 9.90 19.42
CA THR A 148 17.22 10.77 20.20
C THR A 148 16.21 11.52 19.36
N TRP A 149 16.36 11.50 18.05
CA TRP A 149 15.61 12.28 17.06
C TRP A 149 15.69 13.79 17.33
N THR A 150 16.87 14.26 17.70
CA THR A 150 17.11 15.67 18.00
C THR A 150 18.03 16.32 16.99
N VAL A 151 17.81 17.60 16.73
CA VAL A 151 18.64 18.40 15.81
C VAL A 151 19.96 18.72 16.49
N ALA A 152 21.05 18.16 15.96
CA ALA A 152 22.43 18.43 16.41
C ALA A 152 23.00 19.73 15.81
N PHE A 153 22.56 20.05 14.58
CA PHE A 153 22.95 21.29 13.89
C PHE A 153 21.85 21.73 12.91
N ARG A 154 21.72 23.04 12.75
CA ARG A 154 20.84 23.69 11.76
C ARG A 154 21.63 24.83 11.10
N GLY A 155 21.69 24.87 9.75
CA GLY A 155 22.37 25.93 9.01
C GLY A 155 22.84 25.48 7.62
N PRO A 156 23.81 26.17 7.00
CA PRO A 156 24.34 25.78 5.71
C PRO A 156 25.10 24.46 5.75
N ALA A 157 24.94 23.62 4.73
CA ALA A 157 25.63 22.34 4.60
C ALA A 157 27.17 22.50 4.58
N GLY A 158 27.68 23.55 3.95
CA GLY A 158 29.11 23.85 3.85
C GLY A 158 29.78 24.37 5.14
N SER A 159 28.98 24.62 6.19
CA SER A 159 29.49 25.16 7.46
C SER A 159 30.46 24.18 8.13
N PRO A 160 31.56 24.72 8.77
CA PRO A 160 32.41 23.92 9.66
C PRO A 160 31.63 23.27 10.80
N SER A 161 30.53 23.87 11.26
CA SER A 161 29.66 23.30 12.30
C SER A 161 28.89 22.10 11.81
N ALA A 162 28.44 22.09 10.55
CA ALA A 162 27.79 20.92 9.94
C ALA A 162 28.74 19.71 9.94
N ARG A 163 29.97 19.88 9.49
CA ARG A 163 31.00 18.82 9.49
C ARG A 163 31.33 18.35 10.91
N ARG A 164 31.48 19.28 11.88
CA ARG A 164 31.72 18.93 13.28
C ARG A 164 30.54 18.11 13.88
N ALA A 165 29.31 18.46 13.54
CA ALA A 165 28.14 17.68 13.96
C ALA A 165 28.18 16.26 13.39
N LEU A 166 28.44 16.13 12.09
CA LEU A 166 28.52 14.82 11.39
C LEU A 166 29.67 13.97 11.97
N ASP A 167 30.88 14.54 12.12
CA ASP A 167 32.04 13.83 12.69
C ASP A 167 31.75 13.32 14.11
N SER A 168 31.09 14.16 14.93
CA SER A 168 30.72 13.78 16.30
C SER A 168 29.71 12.63 16.33
N LEU A 169 28.66 12.72 15.54
CA LEU A 169 27.62 11.68 15.49
C LEU A 169 28.14 10.36 14.90
N VAL A 170 28.95 10.41 13.86
CA VAL A 170 29.64 9.22 13.30
C VAL A 170 30.54 8.58 14.36
N ALA A 171 31.21 9.38 15.20
CA ALA A 171 32.00 8.89 16.34
C ALA A 171 31.14 8.45 17.55
N GLY A 172 29.81 8.44 17.44
CA GLY A 172 28.89 8.05 18.53
C GLY A 172 28.74 9.10 19.64
N LYS A 173 29.22 10.33 19.44
CA LYS A 173 29.19 11.42 20.45
C LYS A 173 27.97 12.32 20.21
N ALA A 174 27.17 12.54 21.25
CA ALA A 174 26.09 13.53 21.21
C ALA A 174 26.69 14.95 21.09
N ILE A 175 26.03 15.79 20.32
CA ILE A 175 26.41 17.18 20.10
C ILE A 175 25.17 18.03 19.83
N SER A 176 25.19 19.29 20.25
CA SER A 176 24.20 20.31 19.88
C SER A 176 24.91 21.60 19.63
N LEU A 177 24.75 22.18 18.46
CA LEU A 177 25.45 23.37 18.03
C LEU A 177 24.48 24.54 17.81
N PRO A 178 24.91 25.79 18.02
CA PRO A 178 24.08 26.94 17.69
C PRO A 178 23.67 26.93 16.22
N PRO A 179 22.43 27.35 15.90
CA PRO A 179 21.99 27.45 14.53
C PRO A 179 22.71 28.56 13.77
N GLU A 180 22.93 28.34 12.49
CA GLU A 180 23.49 29.31 11.55
C GLU A 180 22.43 29.64 10.47
N ARG A 181 22.51 30.85 9.90
CA ARG A 181 21.55 31.25 8.87
C ARG A 181 21.91 30.63 7.53
N ALA A 182 20.94 29.94 6.90
CA ALA A 182 21.09 29.41 5.56
C ALA A 182 21.00 30.51 4.48
N PRO A 183 21.68 30.32 3.32
CA PRO A 183 21.80 31.35 2.29
C PRO A 183 20.54 31.51 1.41
N GLY A 184 19.73 30.51 1.27
CA GLY A 184 18.60 30.48 0.32
C GLY A 184 17.45 31.42 0.64
N GLY A 185 16.52 31.55 -0.26
CA GLY A 185 15.27 32.31 -0.12
C GLY A 185 14.37 31.78 0.97
N ARG A 186 13.43 32.58 1.43
CA ARG A 186 12.44 32.15 2.43
C ARG A 186 11.47 31.16 1.84
N ILE A 187 11.17 30.09 2.56
CA ILE A 187 10.05 29.19 2.27
C ILE A 187 8.83 29.70 3.01
N ALA A 188 7.75 29.95 2.27
CA ALA A 188 6.51 30.46 2.85
C ALA A 188 5.59 29.30 3.25
N PHE A 189 5.06 29.37 4.48
CA PHE A 189 4.06 28.45 5.02
C PHE A 189 2.75 29.19 5.34
N PRO A 190 1.97 29.58 4.31
CA PRO A 190 0.80 30.45 4.48
C PRO A 190 -0.31 29.81 5.33
N MET A 191 -0.49 28.49 5.22
CA MET A 191 -1.54 27.77 5.95
C MET A 191 -1.27 27.72 7.45
N LYS A 192 -0.03 27.58 7.87
CA LYS A 192 0.35 27.64 9.29
C LYS A 192 -0.03 28.97 9.94
N SER A 193 0.18 30.08 9.23
CA SER A 193 -0.14 31.42 9.73
C SER A 193 -1.65 31.65 9.86
N THR A 194 -2.45 31.01 9.01
CA THR A 194 -3.91 31.12 9.03
C THR A 194 -4.50 30.29 10.17
N SER A 195 -4.03 29.05 10.36
CA SER A 195 -4.50 28.14 11.41
C SER A 195 -4.16 28.59 12.83
N SER A 196 -3.00 29.26 13.02
CA SER A 196 -2.59 29.81 14.32
C SER A 196 -3.52 30.92 14.84
N LYS A 197 -4.36 31.50 13.99
CA LYS A 197 -5.34 32.53 14.35
C LYS A 197 -6.71 31.97 14.80
N GLY A 198 -6.82 30.66 15.06
CA GLY A 198 -8.05 30.03 15.54
C GLY A 198 -9.16 29.88 14.50
N ALA A 199 -8.79 29.82 13.23
CA ALA A 199 -9.74 29.77 12.10
C ALA A 199 -10.43 28.41 11.91
N ILE A 200 -9.85 27.29 12.40
CA ILE A 200 -10.38 25.94 12.15
C ILE A 200 -11.43 25.58 13.19
N SER A 201 -12.66 25.36 12.73
CA SER A 201 -13.81 24.99 13.57
C SER A 201 -13.95 23.47 13.67
N TYR A 202 -13.98 22.95 14.91
CA TYR A 202 -14.26 21.54 15.14
C TYR A 202 -15.57 21.11 14.45
N ALA A 203 -16.66 21.81 14.70
CA ALA A 203 -17.98 21.42 14.21
C ALA A 203 -18.15 21.55 12.69
N LYS A 204 -17.53 22.56 12.07
CA LYS A 204 -17.71 22.85 10.62
C LYS A 204 -16.65 22.19 9.75
N ASP A 205 -15.39 22.14 10.21
CA ASP A 205 -14.28 21.76 9.37
C ASP A 205 -13.73 20.36 9.72
N VAL A 206 -13.73 19.98 11.03
CA VAL A 206 -13.14 18.72 11.49
C VAL A 206 -14.16 17.57 11.50
N VAL A 207 -15.36 17.81 12.06
CA VAL A 207 -16.39 16.77 12.20
C VAL A 207 -16.76 16.11 10.88
N PRO A 208 -16.99 16.83 9.76
CA PRO A 208 -17.28 16.17 8.48
C PRO A 208 -16.18 15.21 8.05
N ILE A 209 -14.92 15.62 8.19
CA ILE A 209 -13.77 14.77 7.82
C ILE A 209 -13.71 13.51 8.70
N ILE A 210 -13.80 13.68 10.02
CA ILE A 210 -13.75 12.56 10.97
C ILE A 210 -14.91 11.58 10.71
N ARG A 211 -16.13 12.09 10.51
CA ARG A 211 -17.31 11.27 10.25
C ARG A 211 -17.14 10.44 8.97
N ASP A 212 -16.69 11.07 7.89
CA ASP A 212 -16.69 10.46 6.57
C ASP A 212 -15.45 9.60 6.29
N LYS A 213 -14.32 9.89 6.98
CA LYS A 213 -13.03 9.24 6.71
C LYS A 213 -12.47 8.37 7.85
N CYS A 214 -12.95 8.57 9.08
CA CYS A 214 -12.38 7.87 10.24
C CYS A 214 -13.42 6.96 10.91
N VAL A 215 -14.63 7.48 11.17
CA VAL A 215 -15.66 6.76 11.93
C VAL A 215 -16.15 5.51 11.22
N VAL A 216 -16.06 5.43 9.91
CA VAL A 216 -16.39 4.22 9.14
C VAL A 216 -15.72 2.95 9.70
N CYS A 217 -14.51 3.09 10.22
CA CYS A 217 -13.78 2.01 10.90
C CYS A 217 -13.71 2.22 12.43
N HIS A 218 -13.62 3.48 12.92
CA HIS A 218 -13.44 3.84 14.32
C HIS A 218 -14.77 4.11 15.04
N GLN A 219 -15.68 3.14 15.03
CA GLN A 219 -16.99 3.16 15.72
C GLN A 219 -17.18 1.90 16.55
N PRO A 220 -18.16 1.85 17.47
CA PRO A 220 -18.45 0.64 18.22
C PRO A 220 -18.73 -0.55 17.31
N GLY A 221 -17.99 -1.67 17.51
CA GLY A 221 -18.06 -2.85 16.66
C GLY A 221 -17.37 -2.71 15.30
N GLY A 222 -16.70 -1.59 15.03
CA GLY A 222 -15.89 -1.37 13.85
C GLY A 222 -14.51 -2.05 13.93
N LEU A 223 -13.73 -1.92 12.86
CA LEU A 223 -12.39 -2.50 12.74
C LEU A 223 -11.34 -1.75 13.59
N GLY A 224 -11.51 -0.43 13.74
CA GLY A 224 -10.54 0.41 14.44
C GLY A 224 -10.41 0.05 15.93
N PRO A 225 -9.19 0.02 16.49
CA PRO A 225 -8.96 -0.39 17.88
C PRO A 225 -9.54 0.58 18.92
N MET A 226 -9.89 1.81 18.50
CA MET A 226 -10.50 2.85 19.32
C MET A 226 -11.68 3.46 18.59
N THR A 227 -12.63 4.04 19.32
CA THR A 227 -13.73 4.78 18.73
C THR A 227 -13.41 6.28 18.62
N LEU A 228 -13.88 6.92 17.55
CA LEU A 228 -13.72 8.35 17.28
C LEU A 228 -15.12 9.01 17.06
N THR A 229 -16.10 8.61 17.88
CA THR A 229 -17.50 8.99 17.76
C THR A 229 -17.90 10.15 18.68
N SER A 230 -16.93 10.76 19.37
CA SER A 230 -17.15 11.97 20.18
C SER A 230 -15.90 12.84 20.22
N TYR A 231 -16.10 14.13 20.51
CA TYR A 231 -14.99 15.08 20.70
C TYR A 231 -13.99 14.59 21.76
N GLU A 232 -14.47 14.08 22.88
CA GLU A 232 -13.61 13.66 23.98
C GLU A 232 -12.68 12.51 23.57
N GLN A 233 -13.19 11.56 22.79
CA GLN A 233 -12.39 10.48 22.24
C GLN A 233 -11.33 11.01 21.25
N ILE A 234 -11.74 11.86 20.31
CA ILE A 234 -10.84 12.45 19.31
C ILE A 234 -9.75 13.27 20.01
N LYS A 235 -10.13 14.07 21.02
CA LYS A 235 -9.20 14.86 21.82
C LYS A 235 -8.20 14.01 22.58
N ALA A 236 -8.64 12.90 23.17
CA ALA A 236 -7.77 11.98 23.91
C ALA A 236 -6.73 11.33 23.00
N PHE A 237 -7.08 11.01 21.76
CA PHE A 237 -6.20 10.39 20.77
C PHE A 237 -5.55 11.40 19.81
N ALA A 238 -5.72 12.71 19.98
CA ALA A 238 -5.23 13.71 19.05
C ALA A 238 -3.73 13.61 18.72
N PRO A 239 -2.80 13.37 19.68
CA PRO A 239 -1.38 13.18 19.36
C PRO A 239 -1.13 11.97 18.46
N MET A 240 -1.86 10.87 18.70
CA MET A 240 -1.75 9.63 17.94
C MET A 240 -2.36 9.79 16.53
N ILE A 241 -3.48 10.50 16.43
CA ILE A 241 -4.10 10.85 15.14
C ILE A 241 -3.12 11.70 14.32
N ARG A 242 -2.51 12.73 14.90
CA ARG A 242 -1.52 13.58 14.22
C ARG A 242 -0.35 12.76 13.67
N GLU A 243 0.20 11.87 14.49
CA GLU A 243 1.30 10.99 14.07
C GLU A 243 0.88 10.06 12.93
N ALA A 244 -0.28 9.40 13.04
CA ALA A 244 -0.82 8.52 12.02
C ALA A 244 -1.09 9.25 10.68
N LEU A 245 -1.48 10.53 10.73
CA LEU A 245 -1.67 11.37 9.56
C LEU A 245 -0.34 11.76 8.90
N ARG A 246 0.68 12.16 9.69
CA ARG A 246 2.00 12.55 9.18
C ARG A 246 2.78 11.37 8.61
N THR A 247 2.58 10.17 9.14
CA THR A 247 3.16 8.93 8.64
C THR A 247 2.30 8.23 7.60
N ARG A 248 1.19 8.86 7.15
CA ARG A 248 0.27 8.32 6.14
C ARG A 248 -0.31 6.93 6.49
N ARG A 249 -0.35 6.58 7.79
CA ARG A 249 -0.91 5.30 8.22
C ARG A 249 -2.44 5.29 8.19
N MET A 250 -3.08 6.46 8.36
CA MET A 250 -4.53 6.63 8.37
C MET A 250 -4.97 7.85 7.58
N PRO A 251 -6.10 7.76 6.85
CA PRO A 251 -6.80 6.52 6.51
C PRO A 251 -5.93 5.61 5.63
N PRO A 252 -6.22 4.28 5.59
CA PRO A 252 -5.39 3.32 4.88
C PRO A 252 -5.69 3.28 3.37
N PHE A 253 -5.64 4.42 2.73
CA PHE A 253 -5.78 4.61 1.29
C PHE A 253 -4.62 5.49 0.83
N GLN A 254 -3.67 4.92 0.11
CA GLN A 254 -2.32 5.43 0.01
C GLN A 254 -1.82 5.77 -1.41
N PRO A 255 -2.67 5.96 -2.45
CA PRO A 255 -2.17 6.50 -3.70
C PRO A 255 -1.56 7.88 -3.49
N ASP A 256 -0.49 8.17 -4.23
CA ASP A 256 0.07 9.52 -4.28
C ASP A 256 -1.00 10.50 -4.79
N VAL A 257 -1.17 11.62 -4.12
CA VAL A 257 -2.24 12.58 -4.40
C VAL A 257 -2.11 13.25 -5.76
N THR A 258 -0.96 13.14 -6.40
CA THR A 258 -0.68 13.71 -7.72
C THR A 258 -0.92 12.73 -8.86
N VAL A 259 -1.24 11.45 -8.56
CA VAL A 259 -1.36 10.38 -9.56
C VAL A 259 -2.74 9.74 -9.49
N GLY A 260 -3.43 9.73 -10.63
CA GLY A 260 -4.74 9.11 -10.78
C GLY A 260 -5.90 9.88 -10.13
N HIS A 261 -7.11 9.48 -10.48
CA HIS A 261 -8.35 9.96 -9.87
C HIS A 261 -9.21 8.76 -9.49
N TRP A 262 -9.57 8.65 -8.21
CA TRP A 262 -10.16 7.44 -7.63
C TRP A 262 -11.60 7.69 -7.19
N ALA A 263 -12.48 6.70 -7.41
CA ALA A 263 -13.86 6.70 -6.93
C ALA A 263 -14.28 5.28 -6.43
N PRO A 264 -14.60 5.11 -5.15
CA PRO A 264 -14.56 6.15 -4.11
C PRO A 264 -13.12 6.53 -3.74
N ASN A 265 -12.90 7.80 -3.44
CA ASN A 265 -11.64 8.24 -2.84
C ASN A 265 -11.76 8.12 -1.31
N GLU A 266 -11.18 7.08 -0.74
CA GLU A 266 -11.22 6.81 0.71
C GLU A 266 -10.12 7.58 1.48
N GLY A 267 -9.15 8.16 0.77
CA GLY A 267 -8.09 8.98 1.34
C GLY A 267 -8.53 10.37 1.76
N LEU A 268 -7.59 11.12 2.32
CA LEU A 268 -7.74 12.54 2.63
C LEU A 268 -7.23 13.38 1.46
N SER A 269 -7.94 14.45 1.13
CA SER A 269 -7.35 15.50 0.31
C SER A 269 -6.25 16.24 1.10
N SER A 270 -5.34 16.90 0.39
CA SER A 270 -4.29 17.72 1.01
C SER A 270 -4.87 18.79 1.94
N GLU A 271 -6.05 19.35 1.61
CA GLU A 271 -6.75 20.30 2.47
C GLU A 271 -7.29 19.66 3.76
N GLN A 272 -7.94 18.49 3.64
CA GLN A 272 -8.45 17.74 4.80
C GLN A 272 -7.32 17.34 5.73
N LEU A 273 -6.20 16.87 5.19
CA LEU A 273 -5.03 16.50 5.97
C LEU A 273 -4.46 17.69 6.73
N ARG A 274 -4.24 18.84 6.05
CA ARG A 274 -3.78 20.07 6.70
C ARG A 274 -4.76 20.54 7.77
N THR A 275 -6.05 20.50 7.50
CA THR A 275 -7.09 20.90 8.45
C THR A 275 -7.01 20.10 9.75
N LEU A 276 -6.92 18.78 9.67
CA LEU A 276 -6.82 17.91 10.85
C LEU A 276 -5.53 18.15 11.63
N VAL A 277 -4.39 18.17 10.95
CA VAL A 277 -3.08 18.35 11.60
C VAL A 277 -2.99 19.72 12.28
N HIS A 278 -3.34 20.79 11.58
CA HIS A 278 -3.28 22.13 12.14
C HIS A 278 -4.29 22.34 13.29
N TRP A 279 -5.49 21.75 13.20
CA TRP A 279 -6.45 21.80 14.31
C TRP A 279 -5.89 21.11 15.57
N ILE A 280 -5.24 19.96 15.42
CA ILE A 280 -4.61 19.23 16.53
C ILE A 280 -3.47 20.06 17.12
N GLU A 281 -2.60 20.63 16.29
CA GLU A 281 -1.46 21.44 16.71
C GLU A 281 -1.86 22.77 17.37
N ALA A 282 -3.02 23.31 16.98
CA ALA A 282 -3.63 24.46 17.66
C ALA A 282 -4.31 24.10 19.01
N GLY A 283 -4.13 22.85 19.47
CA GLY A 283 -4.65 22.37 20.75
C GLY A 283 -5.99 21.66 20.69
N ALA A 284 -6.45 21.30 19.49
CA ALA A 284 -7.68 20.53 19.23
C ALA A 284 -8.90 21.12 19.99
N GLN A 285 -9.18 22.41 19.81
CA GLN A 285 -10.26 23.09 20.51
C GLN A 285 -11.63 22.72 19.91
N ARG A 286 -12.63 22.45 20.78
CA ARG A 286 -14.01 22.14 20.35
C ARG A 286 -14.78 23.39 19.91
N GLY A 287 -14.54 24.50 20.58
CA GLY A 287 -15.40 25.67 20.52
C GLY A 287 -16.68 25.49 21.35
N GLY A 288 -17.65 26.36 21.14
CA GLY A 288 -18.94 26.34 21.85
C GLY A 288 -19.96 25.38 21.21
N GLY A 289 -21.06 25.13 21.93
CA GLY A 289 -22.18 24.30 21.45
C GLY A 289 -22.07 22.82 21.85
N GLU A 290 -23.04 22.03 21.39
CA GLU A 290 -23.05 20.57 21.57
C GLU A 290 -22.09 19.91 20.59
N ASP A 291 -21.60 18.70 20.94
CA ASP A 291 -20.81 17.90 20.03
C ASP A 291 -21.69 17.32 18.91
N PRO A 292 -21.45 17.67 17.63
CA PRO A 292 -22.26 17.16 16.53
C PRO A 292 -22.19 15.62 16.40
N LEU A 293 -21.05 14.99 16.77
CA LEU A 293 -20.89 13.54 16.69
C LEU A 293 -21.72 12.80 17.74
N ALA A 294 -21.97 13.40 18.89
CA ALA A 294 -22.78 12.79 19.95
C ALA A 294 -24.25 12.54 19.52
N LYS A 295 -24.73 13.18 18.46
CA LYS A 295 -26.07 13.03 17.90
C LYS A 295 -26.16 11.98 16.78
N VAL A 296 -25.03 11.45 16.34
CA VAL A 296 -24.99 10.48 15.24
C VAL A 296 -25.07 9.08 15.82
N THR A 297 -26.05 8.31 15.37
CA THR A 297 -26.14 6.88 15.69
C THR A 297 -25.32 6.11 14.67
N PHE A 298 -24.27 5.47 15.13
CA PHE A 298 -23.40 4.63 14.30
C PHE A 298 -23.83 3.16 14.46
N GLN A 299 -24.58 2.65 13.49
CA GLN A 299 -24.92 1.23 13.37
C GLN A 299 -24.53 0.77 11.96
N ALA A 300 -23.63 -0.18 11.89
CA ALA A 300 -23.40 -0.87 10.62
C ALA A 300 -24.59 -1.80 10.37
N PRO A 301 -25.25 -1.76 9.21
CA PRO A 301 -26.26 -2.76 8.84
C PRO A 301 -25.61 -4.14 8.81
N GLU A 302 -26.39 -5.19 9.08
CA GLU A 302 -25.89 -6.57 8.99
C GLU A 302 -25.34 -6.85 7.58
N TRP A 303 -26.13 -6.53 6.54
CA TRP A 303 -25.70 -6.52 5.16
C TRP A 303 -25.66 -5.08 4.62
N PRO A 304 -24.47 -4.56 4.22
CA PRO A 304 -24.34 -3.15 3.79
C PRO A 304 -25.20 -2.77 2.57
N LEU A 305 -25.57 -3.75 1.74
CA LEU A 305 -26.38 -3.56 0.52
C LEU A 305 -27.82 -4.09 0.67
N GLY A 306 -28.26 -4.40 1.90
CA GLY A 306 -29.50 -5.14 2.16
C GLY A 306 -29.29 -6.65 2.04
N GLU A 307 -30.37 -7.43 2.16
CA GLU A 307 -30.31 -8.90 2.06
C GLU A 307 -29.78 -9.36 0.68
N PRO A 308 -28.75 -10.21 0.64
CA PRO A 308 -28.22 -10.73 -0.61
C PRO A 308 -29.14 -11.79 -1.22
N ASP A 309 -29.05 -11.97 -2.54
CA ASP A 309 -29.79 -13.01 -3.27
C ASP A 309 -29.26 -14.42 -2.97
N LEU A 310 -27.97 -14.54 -2.65
CA LEU A 310 -27.31 -15.80 -2.30
C LEU A 310 -26.29 -15.57 -1.18
N VAL A 311 -26.27 -16.43 -0.17
CA VAL A 311 -25.30 -16.40 0.92
C VAL A 311 -24.44 -17.66 0.90
N LEU A 312 -23.13 -17.49 0.81
CA LEU A 312 -22.13 -18.53 1.00
C LEU A 312 -21.56 -18.40 2.41
N SER A 313 -21.75 -19.42 3.25
CA SER A 313 -21.22 -19.45 4.62
C SER A 313 -19.91 -20.23 4.65
N LEU A 314 -18.82 -19.56 5.00
CA LEU A 314 -17.52 -20.21 5.15
C LEU A 314 -17.53 -21.12 6.40
N PRO A 315 -16.69 -22.16 6.45
CA PRO A 315 -16.48 -22.95 7.66
C PRO A 315 -16.10 -22.05 8.85
N GLU A 316 -16.61 -22.37 10.03
CA GLU A 316 -16.20 -21.71 11.27
C GLU A 316 -14.73 -22.02 11.57
N VAL A 317 -13.99 -21.00 12.01
CA VAL A 317 -12.55 -21.08 12.28
C VAL A 317 -12.27 -20.66 13.72
N ASP A 318 -11.67 -21.56 14.51
CA ASP A 318 -11.15 -21.23 15.83
C ASP A 318 -9.78 -20.58 15.70
N VAL A 319 -9.73 -19.28 16.01
CA VAL A 319 -8.51 -18.48 15.97
C VAL A 319 -7.92 -18.42 17.37
N PRO A 320 -6.70 -18.94 17.61
CA PRO A 320 -6.06 -18.91 18.93
C PRO A 320 -5.70 -17.47 19.35
N ALA A 321 -5.37 -17.28 20.62
CA ALA A 321 -4.96 -15.95 21.10
C ALA A 321 -3.63 -15.47 20.48
N THR A 322 -2.72 -16.40 20.16
CA THR A 322 -1.37 -16.13 19.64
C THR A 322 -0.96 -17.23 18.67
N GLY A 323 0.07 -16.99 17.87
CA GLY A 323 0.61 -17.93 16.88
C GLY A 323 0.39 -17.45 15.45
N VAL A 324 0.60 -18.32 14.51
CA VAL A 324 0.39 -18.11 13.07
C VAL A 324 -0.57 -19.20 12.58
N LEU A 325 -1.53 -18.84 11.75
CA LEU A 325 -2.40 -19.78 11.07
C LEU A 325 -2.04 -19.81 9.59
N ASP A 326 -1.99 -21.02 9.03
CA ASP A 326 -1.87 -21.21 7.58
C ASP A 326 -3.12 -20.69 6.88
N TYR A 327 -2.99 -20.32 5.62
CA TYR A 327 -4.12 -19.93 4.80
C TYR A 327 -5.11 -21.09 4.63
N MET A 328 -6.39 -20.80 4.83
CA MET A 328 -7.45 -21.78 4.61
C MET A 328 -8.08 -21.58 3.24
N LYS A 329 -8.30 -22.68 2.54
CA LYS A 329 -8.75 -22.68 1.13
C LYS A 329 -10.07 -23.43 0.93
N PRO A 330 -11.19 -23.02 1.59
CA PRO A 330 -12.47 -23.69 1.38
C PRO A 330 -13.01 -23.42 -0.03
N VAL A 331 -13.71 -24.42 -0.58
CA VAL A 331 -14.45 -24.31 -1.83
C VAL A 331 -15.93 -24.54 -1.53
N LEU A 332 -16.78 -23.62 -1.97
CA LEU A 332 -18.21 -23.67 -1.71
C LEU A 332 -19.00 -23.67 -3.03
N GLU A 333 -19.93 -24.60 -3.15
CA GLU A 333 -20.86 -24.65 -4.28
C GLU A 333 -21.83 -23.48 -4.24
N THR A 334 -22.06 -22.83 -5.39
CA THR A 334 -23.06 -21.75 -5.47
C THR A 334 -24.50 -22.27 -5.38
N GLY A 335 -24.73 -23.52 -5.74
CA GLY A 335 -26.08 -24.10 -5.82
C GLY A 335 -26.96 -23.51 -6.94
N LEU A 336 -26.39 -22.65 -7.79
CA LEU A 336 -27.13 -22.04 -8.89
C LEU A 336 -27.49 -23.09 -9.94
N THR A 337 -28.78 -23.20 -10.25
CA THR A 337 -29.31 -24.08 -11.33
C THR A 337 -29.34 -23.37 -12.69
N GLN A 338 -29.21 -22.05 -12.70
CA GLN A 338 -29.11 -21.20 -13.88
C GLN A 338 -27.99 -20.17 -13.67
N GLY A 339 -27.31 -19.79 -14.75
CA GLY A 339 -26.31 -18.73 -14.69
C GLY A 339 -26.95 -17.38 -14.35
N ARG A 340 -26.25 -16.55 -13.55
CA ARG A 340 -26.71 -15.25 -13.08
C ARG A 340 -25.64 -14.18 -13.29
N TRP A 341 -26.06 -12.97 -13.60
CA TRP A 341 -25.19 -11.80 -13.61
C TRP A 341 -25.10 -11.18 -12.22
N MET A 342 -23.90 -11.21 -11.64
CA MET A 342 -23.61 -10.58 -10.34
C MET A 342 -23.29 -9.10 -10.54
N LYS A 343 -23.93 -8.23 -9.74
CA LYS A 343 -23.68 -6.77 -9.71
C LYS A 343 -22.87 -6.32 -8.50
N ALA A 344 -22.85 -7.13 -7.44
CA ALA A 344 -22.12 -6.84 -6.22
C ALA A 344 -21.86 -8.09 -5.40
N SER A 345 -20.85 -8.04 -4.54
CA SER A 345 -20.68 -8.97 -3.42
C SER A 345 -20.37 -8.20 -2.12
N ALA A 346 -20.73 -8.80 -0.99
CA ALA A 346 -20.41 -8.25 0.31
C ALA A 346 -20.02 -9.35 1.28
N PHE A 347 -19.20 -8.99 2.29
CA PHE A 347 -18.79 -9.91 3.35
C PHE A 347 -19.37 -9.48 4.68
N LEU A 348 -19.93 -10.45 5.40
CA LEU A 348 -20.33 -10.31 6.80
C LEU A 348 -19.34 -11.09 7.65
N VAL A 349 -18.53 -10.35 8.40
CA VAL A 349 -17.43 -10.85 9.23
C VAL A 349 -17.83 -10.75 10.68
N SER A 350 -17.79 -11.85 11.44
CA SER A 350 -18.24 -11.87 12.85
C SER A 350 -17.22 -11.22 13.79
N ASP A 351 -15.93 -11.42 13.56
CA ASP A 351 -14.86 -10.74 14.28
C ASP A 351 -13.82 -10.15 13.31
N ARG A 352 -14.01 -8.88 12.98
CA ARG A 352 -13.15 -8.15 12.03
C ARG A 352 -11.69 -7.99 12.48
N ARG A 353 -11.37 -8.29 13.74
CA ARG A 353 -10.02 -8.17 14.29
C ARG A 353 -9.12 -9.33 13.93
N VAL A 354 -9.70 -10.48 13.58
CA VAL A 354 -8.96 -11.70 13.26
C VAL A 354 -8.95 -12.05 11.78
N LEU A 355 -9.98 -11.67 11.02
CA LEU A 355 -9.99 -11.88 9.57
C LEU A 355 -9.18 -10.78 8.89
N HIS A 356 -8.00 -11.15 8.38
CA HIS A 356 -7.11 -10.21 7.72
C HIS A 356 -7.57 -9.92 6.29
N HIS A 357 -7.74 -10.97 5.47
CA HIS A 357 -8.33 -10.83 4.13
C HIS A 357 -8.98 -12.13 3.65
N VAL A 358 -9.83 -11.97 2.65
CA VAL A 358 -10.40 -13.05 1.83
C VAL A 358 -10.19 -12.70 0.37
N THR A 359 -9.61 -13.62 -0.39
CA THR A 359 -9.65 -13.58 -1.85
C THR A 359 -10.58 -14.66 -2.38
N THR A 360 -11.11 -14.48 -3.58
CA THR A 360 -12.06 -15.40 -4.18
C THR A 360 -11.68 -15.71 -5.62
N GLY A 361 -11.98 -16.93 -6.07
CA GLY A 361 -11.88 -17.35 -7.45
C GLY A 361 -13.11 -18.16 -7.87
N LEU A 362 -13.69 -17.82 -9.02
CA LEU A 362 -14.80 -18.56 -9.60
C LEU A 362 -14.29 -19.82 -10.30
N ARG A 363 -14.85 -20.97 -9.98
CA ARG A 363 -14.58 -22.25 -10.65
C ARG A 363 -15.75 -22.67 -11.53
N ALA A 364 -15.45 -23.09 -12.75
CA ALA A 364 -16.43 -23.65 -13.65
C ALA A 364 -16.92 -25.05 -13.18
N PRO A 365 -18.13 -25.49 -13.55
CA PRO A 365 -18.71 -26.80 -13.09
C PRO A 365 -17.81 -28.01 -13.34
N ASN A 366 -17.01 -28.00 -14.39
CA ASN A 366 -16.14 -29.13 -14.79
C ASN A 366 -14.81 -29.16 -14.00
N GLU A 367 -14.53 -28.14 -13.22
CA GLU A 367 -13.30 -27.97 -12.41
C GLU A 367 -13.54 -28.33 -10.94
N ALA A 368 -14.75 -28.78 -10.59
CA ALA A 368 -15.10 -29.20 -9.23
C ALA A 368 -14.23 -30.40 -8.79
N GLY A 369 -13.55 -30.26 -7.64
CA GLY A 369 -12.71 -31.31 -7.05
C GLY A 369 -11.25 -31.34 -7.46
N VAL A 370 -10.79 -30.45 -8.32
CA VAL A 370 -9.36 -30.19 -8.55
C VAL A 370 -8.91 -29.08 -7.62
N GLU A 371 -7.89 -29.32 -6.80
CA GLU A 371 -7.23 -28.29 -6.02
C GLU A 371 -6.43 -27.40 -7.00
N VAL A 372 -7.07 -26.33 -7.48
CA VAL A 372 -6.47 -25.39 -8.41
C VAL A 372 -6.02 -24.20 -7.58
N ALA A 373 -4.78 -23.79 -7.74
CA ALA A 373 -4.30 -22.55 -7.13
C ALA A 373 -5.20 -21.38 -7.53
N LEU A 374 -5.38 -20.39 -6.66
CA LEU A 374 -6.19 -19.21 -6.97
C LEU A 374 -5.75 -18.51 -8.26
N SER A 375 -4.44 -18.59 -8.58
CA SER A 375 -3.84 -18.12 -9.83
C SER A 375 -4.42 -18.80 -11.09
N GLU A 376 -5.04 -19.97 -10.96
CA GLU A 376 -5.68 -20.71 -12.07
C GLU A 376 -7.20 -20.58 -12.05
N ALA A 377 -7.78 -20.01 -10.98
CA ALA A 377 -9.21 -19.76 -10.91
C ALA A 377 -9.60 -18.59 -11.85
N ARG A 378 -10.72 -18.75 -12.56
CA ARG A 378 -11.26 -17.65 -13.37
C ARG A 378 -11.72 -16.53 -12.45
N ALA A 379 -11.55 -15.29 -12.88
CA ALA A 379 -11.99 -14.02 -12.29
C ALA A 379 -12.39 -14.03 -10.81
N GLY A 380 -11.75 -13.22 -10.00
CA GLY A 380 -12.23 -12.90 -8.65
C GLY A 380 -13.65 -12.33 -8.69
N ILE A 381 -14.52 -12.79 -7.79
CA ILE A 381 -15.89 -12.28 -7.66
C ILE A 381 -16.04 -11.33 -6.46
N GLY A 382 -14.95 -10.76 -6.05
CA GLY A 382 -14.81 -9.84 -4.92
C GLY A 382 -13.91 -10.40 -3.83
N GLY A 383 -13.31 -9.49 -3.09
CA GLY A 383 -12.45 -9.78 -1.94
C GLY A 383 -12.90 -9.01 -0.72
N GLN A 384 -12.36 -9.40 0.44
CA GLN A 384 -12.49 -8.66 1.69
C GLN A 384 -11.09 -8.33 2.19
N GLY A 385 -10.87 -7.09 2.57
CA GLY A 385 -9.68 -6.64 3.28
C GLY A 385 -10.08 -5.72 4.43
N PRO A 386 -9.14 -5.35 5.28
CA PRO A 386 -9.41 -4.41 6.36
C PRO A 386 -10.03 -3.11 5.82
N GLY A 387 -11.21 -2.75 6.35
CA GLY A 387 -11.95 -1.57 5.92
C GLY A 387 -12.86 -1.74 4.71
N ARG A 388 -12.72 -2.82 3.94
CA ARG A 388 -13.54 -3.09 2.75
C ARG A 388 -14.27 -4.42 2.85
N THR A 389 -15.58 -4.37 2.82
CA THR A 389 -16.46 -5.55 2.86
C THR A 389 -17.46 -5.60 1.72
N VAL A 390 -17.43 -4.61 0.83
CA VAL A 390 -18.36 -4.47 -0.30
C VAL A 390 -17.58 -4.31 -1.59
N ASN A 391 -17.97 -5.07 -2.61
CA ASN A 391 -17.43 -5.01 -3.96
C ASN A 391 -18.59 -4.72 -4.92
N LEU A 392 -18.50 -3.62 -5.66
CA LEU A 392 -19.49 -3.19 -6.63
C LEU A 392 -18.90 -3.29 -8.04
N THR A 393 -19.67 -3.83 -8.98
CA THR A 393 -19.32 -3.63 -10.39
C THR A 393 -19.68 -2.18 -10.82
N PRO A 394 -18.96 -1.60 -11.79
CA PRO A 394 -19.38 -0.33 -12.37
C PRO A 394 -20.82 -0.38 -12.93
N PRO A 395 -21.48 0.77 -13.09
CA PRO A 395 -22.84 0.82 -13.65
C PRO A 395 -22.93 0.07 -15.00
N ASP A 396 -24.05 -0.62 -15.21
CA ASP A 396 -24.33 -1.43 -16.41
C ASP A 396 -23.36 -2.60 -16.67
N MET A 397 -22.54 -2.97 -15.68
CA MET A 397 -21.59 -4.08 -15.77
C MET A 397 -21.94 -5.19 -14.78
N GLY A 398 -21.55 -6.43 -15.14
CA GLY A 398 -21.73 -7.58 -14.25
C GLY A 398 -20.68 -8.67 -14.48
N ILE A 399 -20.51 -9.53 -13.49
CA ILE A 399 -19.69 -10.75 -13.58
C ILE A 399 -20.62 -11.92 -13.77
N TRP A 400 -20.39 -12.74 -14.80
CA TRP A 400 -21.20 -13.92 -15.05
C TRP A 400 -20.83 -15.07 -14.12
N ILE A 401 -21.80 -15.55 -13.35
CA ILE A 401 -21.68 -16.73 -12.50
C ILE A 401 -22.42 -17.90 -13.17
N PRO A 402 -21.73 -18.90 -13.74
CA PRO A 402 -22.36 -20.04 -14.40
C PRO A 402 -23.19 -20.92 -13.44
N ALA A 403 -24.19 -21.60 -13.97
CA ALA A 403 -24.90 -22.66 -13.24
C ALA A 403 -23.91 -23.74 -12.79
N GLY A 404 -24.08 -24.28 -11.59
CA GLY A 404 -23.23 -25.35 -11.04
C GLY A 404 -21.79 -24.96 -10.77
N SER A 405 -21.47 -23.64 -10.76
CA SER A 405 -20.15 -23.16 -10.37
C SER A 405 -19.94 -23.23 -8.87
N SER A 406 -18.66 -23.26 -8.45
CA SER A 406 -18.24 -23.11 -7.08
C SER A 406 -17.34 -21.88 -6.92
N VAL A 407 -17.18 -21.41 -5.67
CA VAL A 407 -16.28 -20.31 -5.30
C VAL A 407 -15.17 -20.91 -4.45
N ALA A 408 -13.94 -20.75 -4.91
CA ALA A 408 -12.74 -21.00 -4.12
C ALA A 408 -12.44 -19.75 -3.29
N PHE A 409 -12.20 -19.94 -2.02
CA PHE A 409 -11.79 -18.88 -1.11
C PHE A 409 -10.35 -19.14 -0.67
N GLU A 410 -9.60 -18.07 -0.44
CA GLU A 410 -8.39 -18.09 0.36
C GLU A 410 -8.55 -17.09 1.48
N THR A 411 -8.47 -17.58 2.73
CA THR A 411 -8.74 -16.77 3.92
C THR A 411 -7.51 -16.72 4.81
N HIS A 412 -7.13 -15.52 5.24
CA HIS A 412 -6.03 -15.28 6.15
C HIS A 412 -6.53 -14.73 7.49
N TYR A 413 -6.14 -15.42 8.58
CA TYR A 413 -6.51 -15.05 9.95
C TYR A 413 -5.28 -14.66 10.76
N THR A 414 -5.41 -13.59 11.54
CA THR A 414 -4.33 -13.09 12.41
C THR A 414 -4.79 -13.04 13.86
N PRO A 415 -4.16 -13.77 14.79
CA PRO A 415 -4.41 -13.67 16.22
C PRO A 415 -4.16 -12.27 16.78
N TYR A 416 -5.00 -11.82 17.72
CA TYR A 416 -4.91 -10.48 18.30
C TYR A 416 -4.78 -10.48 19.84
N GLY A 417 -4.34 -11.57 20.44
CA GLY A 417 -4.15 -11.70 21.90
C GLY A 417 -5.33 -12.31 22.65
N LYS A 418 -6.43 -12.64 21.94
CA LYS A 418 -7.62 -13.31 22.51
C LYS A 418 -8.12 -14.38 21.55
N ALA A 419 -8.39 -15.58 22.07
CA ALA A 419 -9.00 -16.63 21.28
C ALA A 419 -10.46 -16.26 20.93
N THR A 420 -10.86 -16.56 19.69
CA THR A 420 -12.21 -16.29 19.17
C THR A 420 -12.57 -17.30 18.08
N THR A 421 -13.85 -17.44 17.78
CA THR A 421 -14.34 -18.23 16.64
C THR A 421 -14.88 -17.27 15.59
N GLU A 422 -14.36 -17.35 14.38
CA GLU A 422 -14.78 -16.51 13.25
C GLU A 422 -15.79 -17.24 12.35
N LYS A 423 -16.82 -16.49 11.90
CA LYS A 423 -17.93 -16.97 11.07
C LYS A 423 -18.18 -15.99 9.93
N THR A 424 -17.36 -16.10 8.89
CA THR A 424 -17.50 -15.25 7.70
C THR A 424 -18.59 -15.76 6.76
N LYS A 425 -19.38 -14.84 6.22
CA LYS A 425 -20.32 -15.10 5.14
C LYS A 425 -20.05 -14.17 3.96
N MET A 426 -20.24 -14.67 2.75
CA MET A 426 -20.24 -13.87 1.53
C MET A 426 -21.63 -13.80 0.95
N GLY A 427 -22.15 -12.61 0.75
CA GLY A 427 -23.42 -12.35 0.06
C GLY A 427 -23.17 -11.97 -1.39
N LEU A 428 -23.91 -12.58 -2.32
CA LEU A 428 -23.91 -12.24 -3.74
C LEU A 428 -25.22 -11.55 -4.11
N TYR A 429 -25.12 -10.47 -4.87
CA TYR A 429 -26.25 -9.67 -5.35
C TYR A 429 -26.31 -9.73 -6.88
N PHE A 430 -27.42 -10.19 -7.40
CA PHE A 430 -27.59 -10.42 -8.83
C PHE A 430 -28.45 -9.33 -9.49
N TYR A 431 -28.30 -9.18 -10.78
CA TYR A 431 -29.30 -8.52 -11.60
C TYR A 431 -30.59 -9.35 -11.59
N PRO A 432 -31.79 -8.71 -11.64
CA PRO A 432 -33.03 -9.44 -11.91
C PRO A 432 -32.91 -10.29 -13.17
N GLU A 433 -33.55 -11.45 -13.22
CA GLU A 433 -33.44 -12.39 -14.37
C GLU A 433 -33.81 -11.75 -15.73
N ALA A 434 -34.74 -10.78 -15.71
CA ALA A 434 -35.15 -10.06 -16.91
C ALA A 434 -34.22 -8.88 -17.29
N GLU A 435 -33.21 -8.58 -16.47
CA GLU A 435 -32.36 -7.40 -16.60
C GLU A 435 -30.88 -7.82 -16.64
N ALA A 436 -30.39 -8.21 -17.82
CA ALA A 436 -28.95 -8.44 -17.97
C ALA A 436 -28.20 -7.09 -18.01
N PRO A 437 -26.98 -7.01 -17.44
CA PRO A 437 -26.13 -5.83 -17.63
C PRO A 437 -25.78 -5.67 -19.10
N LYS A 438 -25.39 -4.49 -19.50
CA LYS A 438 -25.01 -4.23 -20.88
C LYS A 438 -23.63 -4.80 -21.22
N TYR A 439 -22.72 -4.77 -20.22
CA TYR A 439 -21.33 -5.15 -20.41
C TYR A 439 -20.87 -6.18 -19.38
N PRO A 440 -20.01 -7.14 -19.77
CA PRO A 440 -19.32 -7.98 -18.80
C PRO A 440 -18.21 -7.18 -18.12
N MET A 441 -18.00 -7.42 -16.84
CA MET A 441 -16.79 -7.00 -16.12
C MET A 441 -15.79 -8.15 -16.15
N ARG A 442 -14.57 -7.86 -16.59
CA ARG A 442 -13.47 -8.82 -16.63
C ARG A 442 -12.43 -8.45 -15.58
N VAL A 443 -11.83 -9.48 -15.00
CA VAL A 443 -10.69 -9.35 -14.11
C VAL A 443 -9.60 -10.27 -14.64
N HIS A 444 -8.41 -9.73 -14.81
CA HIS A 444 -7.24 -10.52 -15.20
C HIS A 444 -6.12 -10.33 -14.18
N GLY A 445 -5.46 -11.42 -13.79
CA GLY A 445 -4.38 -11.44 -12.81
C GLY A 445 -3.05 -11.83 -13.45
N LEU A 446 -2.03 -11.04 -13.16
CA LEU A 446 -0.63 -11.28 -13.51
C LEU A 446 0.11 -11.73 -12.24
N TYR A 447 0.82 -12.85 -12.31
CA TYR A 447 1.52 -13.47 -11.18
C TYR A 447 2.96 -13.75 -11.55
N ASP A 448 3.93 -13.05 -10.97
CA ASP A 448 5.34 -13.40 -11.14
C ASP A 448 5.77 -14.46 -10.12
N MET A 449 5.86 -15.70 -10.58
CA MET A 449 6.34 -16.83 -9.79
C MET A 449 7.89 -16.94 -9.82
N GLY A 450 8.58 -16.02 -10.46
CA GLY A 450 10.03 -15.98 -10.58
C GLY A 450 10.72 -15.05 -9.59
N ILE A 451 9.94 -14.28 -8.83
CA ILE A 451 10.46 -13.28 -7.91
C ILE A 451 11.50 -13.86 -6.94
N THR A 452 12.61 -13.16 -6.78
CA THR A 452 13.67 -13.50 -5.83
C THR A 452 14.28 -12.24 -5.24
N ILE A 453 14.04 -12.00 -3.96
CA ILE A 453 14.50 -10.81 -3.25
C ILE A 453 15.68 -11.18 -2.36
N PRO A 454 16.89 -10.64 -2.60
CA PRO A 454 18.08 -10.96 -1.83
C PRO A 454 17.97 -10.59 -0.34
N ALA A 455 18.67 -11.34 0.50
CA ALA A 455 18.80 -11.06 1.92
C ALA A 455 19.34 -9.65 2.15
N GLY A 456 18.71 -8.92 3.07
CA GLY A 456 19.11 -7.56 3.46
C GLY A 456 18.87 -6.49 2.40
N ALA A 457 18.28 -6.82 1.26
CA ALA A 457 18.04 -5.86 0.19
C ALA A 457 16.98 -4.83 0.62
N GLU A 458 17.34 -3.56 0.59
CA GLU A 458 16.44 -2.43 0.71
C GLU A 458 16.20 -1.84 -0.69
N PHE A 459 14.93 -1.55 -1.03
CA PHE A 459 14.55 -1.01 -2.35
C PHE A 459 14.86 -1.94 -3.54
N HIS A 460 14.67 -3.26 -3.36
CA HIS A 460 14.83 -4.22 -4.46
C HIS A 460 13.75 -4.03 -5.52
N PRO A 461 14.09 -3.75 -6.79
CA PRO A 461 13.11 -3.54 -7.84
C PRO A 461 12.66 -4.86 -8.45
N GLU A 462 11.37 -4.95 -8.77
CA GLU A 462 10.78 -6.01 -9.59
C GLU A 462 9.76 -5.39 -10.55
N VAL A 463 9.57 -6.01 -11.70
CA VAL A 463 8.65 -5.53 -12.73
C VAL A 463 7.91 -6.67 -13.39
N ALA A 464 6.64 -6.41 -13.72
CA ALA A 464 5.85 -7.31 -14.54
C ALA A 464 4.91 -6.48 -15.44
N TYR A 465 4.49 -7.04 -16.58
CA TYR A 465 3.63 -6.31 -17.51
C TYR A 465 2.66 -7.21 -18.28
N GLU A 466 1.65 -6.56 -18.87
CA GLU A 466 0.71 -7.19 -19.82
C GLU A 466 0.68 -6.41 -21.12
N ASP A 467 0.87 -7.10 -22.24
CA ASP A 467 0.66 -6.57 -23.58
C ASP A 467 -0.82 -6.64 -23.95
N ILE A 468 -1.38 -5.52 -24.37
CA ILE A 468 -2.81 -5.36 -24.60
C ILE A 468 -3.16 -5.68 -26.05
N PRO A 469 -3.86 -6.83 -26.30
CA PRO A 469 -4.08 -7.30 -27.67
C PRO A 469 -5.22 -6.58 -28.42
N ARG A 470 -6.06 -5.81 -27.71
CA ARG A 470 -7.21 -5.08 -28.24
C ARG A 470 -7.50 -3.87 -27.39
N ASP A 471 -8.12 -2.84 -27.98
CA ASP A 471 -8.58 -1.68 -27.21
C ASP A 471 -9.43 -2.13 -26.01
N MET A 472 -9.06 -1.68 -24.81
CA MET A 472 -9.79 -1.95 -23.57
C MET A 472 -10.16 -0.67 -22.85
N LEU A 473 -11.19 -0.72 -22.04
CA LEU A 473 -11.47 0.27 -21.00
C LEU A 473 -11.05 -0.33 -19.65
N LEU A 474 -10.08 0.33 -19.03
CA LEU A 474 -9.54 -0.02 -17.71
C LEU A 474 -10.34 0.71 -16.64
N TYR A 475 -10.91 -0.02 -15.67
CA TYR A 475 -11.74 0.52 -14.59
C TYR A 475 -11.05 0.51 -13.24
N GLY A 476 -10.13 -0.43 -13.00
CA GLY A 476 -9.51 -0.58 -11.70
C GLY A 476 -8.23 -1.39 -11.71
N LEU A 477 -7.47 -1.27 -10.63
CA LEU A 477 -6.15 -1.84 -10.42
C LEU A 477 -6.07 -2.41 -9.01
N THR A 478 -5.49 -3.61 -8.86
CA THR A 478 -5.29 -4.22 -7.54
C THR A 478 -3.85 -4.78 -7.47
N PRO A 479 -2.87 -3.98 -7.09
CA PRO A 479 -1.53 -4.48 -6.81
C PRO A 479 -1.51 -5.25 -5.49
N HIS A 480 -0.78 -6.38 -5.47
CA HIS A 480 -0.65 -7.23 -4.30
C HIS A 480 0.79 -7.72 -4.12
N ALA A 481 1.27 -7.65 -2.91
CA ALA A 481 2.52 -8.22 -2.40
C ALA A 481 2.31 -8.64 -0.95
N HIS A 482 3.30 -9.33 -0.35
CA HIS A 482 3.27 -9.67 1.07
C HIS A 482 3.99 -8.61 1.93
N VAL A 483 4.53 -9.04 3.09
CA VAL A 483 5.06 -8.14 4.12
C VAL A 483 6.28 -7.32 3.71
N ARG A 484 6.96 -7.68 2.60
CA ARG A 484 8.12 -6.94 2.10
C ARG A 484 7.78 -5.96 0.99
N GLY A 485 6.54 -5.95 0.49
CA GLY A 485 6.09 -4.93 -0.45
C GLY A 485 6.30 -3.52 0.13
N GLY A 486 7.09 -2.70 -0.56
CA GLY A 486 7.44 -1.34 -0.12
C GLY A 486 6.63 -0.27 -0.86
N SER A 487 6.78 -0.19 -2.16
CA SER A 487 6.03 0.72 -3.03
C SER A 487 5.66 0.05 -4.36
N THR A 488 4.63 0.56 -5.02
CA THR A 488 4.25 0.07 -6.35
C THR A 488 3.78 1.20 -7.26
N GLN A 489 4.02 1.05 -8.55
CA GLN A 489 3.61 1.96 -9.60
C GLN A 489 3.02 1.19 -10.76
N VAL A 490 1.98 1.74 -11.38
CA VAL A 490 1.40 1.21 -12.61
C VAL A 490 1.41 2.28 -13.67
N SER A 491 1.97 1.94 -14.82
CA SER A 491 2.03 2.82 -16.00
C SER A 491 1.42 2.14 -17.21
N ILE A 492 0.95 2.95 -18.16
CA ILE A 492 0.62 2.52 -19.51
C ILE A 492 1.71 3.03 -20.45
N ILE A 493 2.38 2.11 -21.15
CA ILE A 493 3.24 2.45 -22.29
C ILE A 493 2.39 2.30 -23.54
N PHE A 494 2.14 3.41 -24.24
CA PHE A 494 1.33 3.46 -25.44
C PHE A 494 2.11 2.97 -26.66
N PRO A 495 1.43 2.63 -27.78
CA PRO A 495 2.10 2.17 -29.01
C PRO A 495 3.10 3.17 -29.61
N ASP A 496 2.97 4.45 -29.30
CA ASP A 496 3.89 5.52 -29.70
C ASP A 496 5.12 5.67 -28.79
N GLY A 497 5.23 4.83 -27.76
CA GLY A 497 6.31 4.84 -26.77
C GLY A 497 6.13 5.83 -25.62
N ARG A 498 5.06 6.62 -25.60
CA ARG A 498 4.73 7.50 -24.48
C ARG A 498 4.34 6.66 -23.26
N GLU A 499 4.92 6.94 -22.11
CA GLU A 499 4.55 6.34 -20.84
C GLU A 499 3.69 7.29 -20.01
N GLN A 500 2.61 6.78 -19.43
CA GLN A 500 1.72 7.49 -18.51
C GLN A 500 1.59 6.72 -17.20
N LEU A 501 2.05 7.30 -16.11
CA LEU A 501 1.82 6.79 -14.76
C LEU A 501 0.33 6.97 -14.40
N ILE A 502 -0.32 5.88 -14.00
CA ILE A 502 -1.76 5.86 -13.68
C ILE A 502 -2.04 5.53 -12.22
N LEU A 503 -1.11 4.86 -11.52
CA LEU A 503 -1.16 4.61 -10.08
C LEU A 503 0.25 4.70 -9.51
N ALA A 504 0.39 5.36 -8.36
CA ALA A 504 1.57 5.26 -7.51
C ALA A 504 1.13 5.06 -6.07
N VAL A 505 1.66 4.04 -5.40
CA VAL A 505 1.46 3.75 -3.97
C VAL A 505 2.83 3.81 -3.30
N PRO A 506 3.24 4.96 -2.76
CA PRO A 506 4.58 5.15 -2.22
C PRO A 506 4.90 4.27 -1.02
N GLN A 507 3.88 3.89 -0.26
CA GLN A 507 4.02 2.94 0.83
C GLN A 507 2.88 1.93 0.75
N TYR A 508 3.17 0.78 0.14
CA TYR A 508 2.27 -0.36 0.21
C TYR A 508 2.23 -0.91 1.65
N ARG A 509 1.08 -1.38 2.05
CA ARG A 509 0.88 -2.01 3.36
C ARG A 509 0.11 -3.31 3.20
N PHE A 510 0.75 -4.39 3.55
CA PHE A 510 0.13 -5.73 3.53
C PHE A 510 -1.15 -5.80 4.37
N ASP A 511 -1.21 -5.05 5.48
CA ASP A 511 -2.41 -4.94 6.34
C ASP A 511 -3.60 -4.29 5.64
N TRP A 512 -3.39 -3.57 4.52
CA TRP A 512 -4.39 -2.76 3.83
C TRP A 512 -4.29 -2.94 2.32
N GLN A 513 -4.75 -4.07 1.85
CA GLN A 513 -4.77 -4.42 0.42
C GLN A 513 -5.98 -3.76 -0.23
N CYS A 514 -5.73 -2.71 -1.02
CA CYS A 514 -6.76 -1.93 -1.65
C CYS A 514 -6.92 -2.26 -3.14
N GLU A 515 -8.15 -2.25 -3.60
CA GLU A 515 -8.47 -2.13 -5.01
C GLU A 515 -8.68 -0.64 -5.32
N TYR A 516 -8.09 -0.16 -6.38
CA TYR A 516 -8.16 1.25 -6.79
C TYR A 516 -9.02 1.36 -8.04
N TYR A 517 -10.28 1.81 -7.88
CA TYR A 517 -11.16 2.08 -9.02
C TYR A 517 -10.98 3.50 -9.50
N LEU A 518 -10.82 3.65 -10.82
CA LEU A 518 -10.72 4.93 -11.49
C LEU A 518 -12.07 5.66 -11.45
N ALA A 519 -12.06 6.97 -11.23
CA ALA A 519 -13.26 7.80 -11.29
C ALA A 519 -13.88 7.78 -12.70
N GLU A 520 -13.02 7.75 -13.73
CA GLU A 520 -13.38 7.56 -15.12
C GLU A 520 -12.50 6.47 -15.72
N PRO A 521 -13.04 5.54 -16.52
CA PRO A 521 -12.24 4.49 -17.12
C PRO A 521 -11.24 5.05 -18.14
N ILE A 522 -10.05 4.45 -18.17
CA ILE A 522 -8.99 4.82 -19.12
C ILE A 522 -9.10 3.94 -20.37
N LEU A 523 -9.14 4.57 -21.56
CA LEU A 523 -8.98 3.85 -22.82
C LEU A 523 -7.51 3.46 -23.01
N VAL A 524 -7.26 2.14 -23.05
CA VAL A 524 -5.94 1.57 -23.35
C VAL A 524 -5.98 0.96 -24.75
N PRO A 525 -5.32 1.57 -25.74
CA PRO A 525 -5.34 1.08 -27.12
C PRO A 525 -4.62 -0.27 -27.26
N ALA A 526 -5.01 -1.04 -28.28
CA ALA A 526 -4.29 -2.24 -28.69
C ALA A 526 -2.81 -1.92 -28.98
N GLY A 527 -1.91 -2.83 -28.59
CA GLY A 527 -0.46 -2.63 -28.70
C GLY A 527 0.15 -1.78 -27.57
N SER A 528 -0.65 -1.33 -26.61
CA SER A 528 -0.14 -0.76 -25.36
C SER A 528 0.36 -1.86 -24.42
N ARG A 529 1.17 -1.45 -23.45
CA ARG A 529 1.65 -2.30 -22.35
C ARG A 529 1.25 -1.69 -21.02
N ILE A 530 0.62 -2.47 -20.13
CA ILE A 530 0.40 -2.07 -18.74
C ILE A 530 1.55 -2.64 -17.92
N VAL A 531 2.33 -1.78 -17.27
CA VAL A 531 3.53 -2.15 -16.52
C VAL A 531 3.30 -1.90 -15.03
N ASN A 532 3.52 -2.92 -14.22
CA ASN A 532 3.51 -2.82 -12.75
C ASN A 532 4.94 -2.94 -12.22
N ARG A 533 5.44 -1.91 -11.56
CA ARG A 533 6.77 -1.85 -10.95
C ARG A 533 6.63 -1.88 -9.44
N TRP A 534 7.39 -2.72 -8.80
CA TRP A 534 7.46 -2.84 -7.35
C TRP A 534 8.84 -2.49 -6.82
N THR A 535 8.85 -2.06 -5.56
CA THR A 535 10.05 -1.95 -4.75
C THR A 535 9.82 -2.73 -3.46
N TYR A 536 10.69 -3.69 -3.17
CA TYR A 536 10.62 -4.53 -1.98
C TYR A 536 11.66 -4.14 -0.95
N ASP A 537 11.31 -4.34 0.34
CA ASP A 537 12.20 -4.08 1.48
C ASP A 537 12.38 -5.37 2.29
N ASN A 538 13.42 -6.15 1.95
CA ASN A 538 13.85 -7.36 2.68
C ASN A 538 14.93 -7.04 3.74
N SER A 539 15.06 -5.78 4.16
CA SER A 539 16.05 -5.35 5.14
C SER A 539 15.53 -5.46 6.58
N ALA A 540 16.45 -5.32 7.53
CA ALA A 540 16.13 -5.23 8.96
C ALA A 540 15.40 -3.91 9.32
N ARG A 541 15.32 -2.93 8.42
CA ARG A 541 14.54 -1.69 8.58
C ARG A 541 13.05 -1.92 8.37
N ASN A 542 12.67 -3.01 7.72
CA ASN A 542 11.28 -3.44 7.60
C ASN A 542 10.87 -4.25 8.83
N PHE A 543 10.10 -3.66 9.73
CA PHE A 543 9.66 -4.31 10.98
C PHE A 543 8.70 -5.48 10.79
N ALA A 544 8.03 -5.57 9.62
CA ALA A 544 7.16 -6.69 9.29
C ALA A 544 7.93 -7.89 8.74
N ASN A 545 9.20 -7.70 8.37
CA ASN A 545 10.03 -8.77 7.80
C ASN A 545 10.48 -9.75 8.90
N PRO A 546 10.07 -11.04 8.84
CA PRO A 546 10.41 -12.02 9.87
C PRO A 546 11.85 -12.56 9.75
N ALA A 547 12.51 -12.43 8.58
CA ALA A 547 13.80 -13.06 8.31
C ALA A 547 14.65 -12.24 7.30
N PRO A 548 15.13 -11.05 7.70
CA PRO A 548 15.89 -10.18 6.79
C PRO A 548 17.23 -10.76 6.32
N GLU A 549 17.73 -11.79 7.00
CA GLU A 549 18.98 -12.48 6.68
C GLU A 549 18.83 -13.56 5.59
N LYS A 550 17.63 -13.78 5.05
CA LYS A 550 17.35 -14.81 4.05
C LYS A 550 16.91 -14.21 2.72
N ASP A 551 17.31 -14.85 1.64
CA ASP A 551 16.66 -14.63 0.35
C ASP A 551 15.20 -15.08 0.41
N VAL A 552 14.32 -14.37 -0.28
CA VAL A 552 12.90 -14.66 -0.33
C VAL A 552 12.50 -14.92 -1.78
N VAL A 553 11.75 -15.99 -1.98
CA VAL A 553 11.23 -16.40 -3.28
C VAL A 553 9.72 -16.36 -3.31
N PHE A 554 9.14 -16.55 -4.47
CA PHE A 554 7.69 -16.69 -4.63
C PHE A 554 7.13 -17.77 -3.71
N GLY A 555 6.04 -17.45 -3.04
CA GLY A 555 5.26 -18.37 -2.24
C GLY A 555 3.95 -17.75 -1.76
N GLU A 556 3.02 -18.60 -1.35
CA GLU A 556 1.65 -18.18 -0.99
C GLU A 556 1.53 -17.66 0.46
N GLN A 557 2.53 -17.91 1.30
CA GLN A 557 2.48 -17.53 2.71
C GLN A 557 3.01 -16.10 2.93
N SER A 558 2.49 -15.39 3.92
CA SER A 558 2.86 -14.00 4.20
C SER A 558 4.35 -13.79 4.52
N TRP A 559 5.09 -14.83 4.93
CA TRP A 559 6.55 -14.79 5.13
C TRP A 559 7.36 -15.13 3.86
N GLU A 560 6.73 -15.61 2.81
CA GLU A 560 7.23 -15.68 1.44
C GLU A 560 6.90 -14.37 0.72
N GLU A 561 6.97 -14.27 -0.61
CA GLU A 561 6.62 -13.03 -1.28
C GLU A 561 5.89 -13.27 -2.60
N MET A 562 5.12 -12.28 -3.02
CA MET A 562 4.42 -12.25 -4.30
C MET A 562 4.63 -10.91 -5.01
N LEU A 563 4.70 -10.97 -6.34
CA LEU A 563 4.31 -9.89 -7.22
C LEU A 563 3.04 -10.31 -7.92
N THR A 564 1.93 -9.73 -7.52
CA THR A 564 0.63 -10.00 -8.15
C THR A 564 -0.06 -8.70 -8.50
N PHE A 565 -0.74 -8.68 -9.63
CA PHE A 565 -1.39 -7.48 -10.12
C PHE A 565 -2.67 -7.85 -10.85
N PHE A 566 -3.79 -7.26 -10.46
CA PHE A 566 -5.07 -7.46 -11.13
C PHE A 566 -5.51 -6.19 -11.83
N ILE A 567 -6.03 -6.35 -13.06
CA ILE A 567 -6.71 -5.29 -13.82
C ILE A 567 -8.20 -5.62 -13.94
N HIS A 568 -9.03 -4.60 -13.76
CA HIS A 568 -10.48 -4.66 -13.91
C HIS A 568 -10.86 -3.91 -15.19
N TYR A 569 -11.43 -4.61 -16.17
CA TYR A 569 -11.55 -4.05 -17.51
C TYR A 569 -12.75 -4.62 -18.30
N ARG A 570 -12.99 -4.08 -19.47
CA ARG A 570 -13.75 -4.68 -20.58
C ARG A 570 -13.11 -4.36 -21.91
N TRP A 571 -13.37 -5.18 -22.92
CA TRP A 571 -12.95 -4.87 -24.27
C TRP A 571 -13.86 -3.82 -24.92
N VAL A 572 -13.29 -2.95 -25.76
CA VAL A 572 -14.07 -1.99 -26.52
C VAL A 572 -14.88 -2.72 -27.59
N GLY A 573 -16.17 -2.39 -27.66
CA GLY A 573 -17.13 -3.05 -28.56
C GLY A 573 -17.74 -4.36 -28.01
N GLU A 574 -17.30 -4.82 -26.83
CA GLU A 574 -17.87 -5.99 -26.17
C GLU A 574 -19.24 -5.66 -25.53
N THR A 575 -20.12 -6.63 -25.57
CA THR A 575 -21.39 -6.65 -24.80
C THR A 575 -21.63 -8.05 -24.28
N VAL A 576 -22.57 -8.21 -23.32
CA VAL A 576 -22.95 -9.56 -22.84
C VAL A 576 -23.54 -10.46 -23.92
N ALA A 577 -24.09 -9.87 -24.99
CA ALA A 577 -24.62 -10.60 -26.16
C ALA A 577 -23.54 -10.94 -27.19
N ALA A 578 -22.40 -10.27 -27.15
CA ALA A 578 -21.26 -10.45 -28.05
C ALA A 578 -19.95 -10.40 -27.27
N PRO A 579 -19.63 -11.47 -26.49
CA PRO A 579 -18.42 -11.56 -25.70
C PRO A 579 -17.18 -11.71 -26.60
N LEU A 580 -16.02 -11.23 -26.11
CA LEU A 580 -14.74 -11.22 -26.81
C LEU A 580 -13.69 -12.06 -26.06
N ASP A 581 -14.03 -13.29 -25.69
CA ASP A 581 -13.20 -14.19 -24.86
C ASP A 581 -11.87 -14.60 -25.51
N GLU A 582 -11.74 -14.47 -26.83
CA GLU A 582 -10.47 -14.76 -27.52
C GLU A 582 -9.34 -13.83 -27.09
N TYR A 583 -9.64 -12.59 -26.69
CA TYR A 583 -8.63 -11.63 -26.26
C TYR A 583 -8.14 -11.88 -24.84
N ASP A 584 -8.97 -12.47 -23.96
CA ASP A 584 -8.52 -12.94 -22.64
C ASP A 584 -7.50 -14.07 -22.78
N ARG A 585 -7.70 -14.96 -23.75
CA ARG A 585 -6.72 -16.01 -24.04
C ARG A 585 -5.41 -15.46 -24.57
N LEU A 586 -5.44 -14.36 -25.32
CA LEU A 586 -4.23 -13.67 -25.78
C LEU A 586 -3.46 -13.02 -24.61
N LEU A 587 -4.16 -12.34 -23.69
CA LEU A 587 -3.55 -11.87 -22.44
C LEU A 587 -2.84 -13.00 -21.70
N GLN A 588 -3.55 -14.11 -21.44
CA GLN A 588 -2.98 -15.27 -20.76
C GLN A 588 -1.76 -15.86 -21.48
N GLN A 589 -1.71 -15.79 -22.81
CA GLN A 589 -0.55 -16.25 -23.58
C GLN A 589 0.66 -15.33 -23.42
N GLY A 590 0.46 -14.03 -23.21
CA GLY A 590 1.51 -13.05 -22.95
C GLY A 590 2.19 -13.18 -21.59
N HIS A 591 1.51 -13.79 -20.62
CA HIS A 591 1.92 -13.85 -19.22
C HIS A 591 3.39 -14.25 -18.98
N THR A 592 3.87 -15.30 -19.66
CA THR A 592 5.26 -15.78 -19.48
C THR A 592 6.30 -14.71 -19.86
N MET A 593 6.06 -13.97 -20.93
CA MET A 593 6.90 -12.85 -21.33
C MET A 593 6.79 -11.73 -20.29
N GLY A 594 5.58 -11.34 -19.93
CA GLY A 594 5.32 -10.23 -19.04
C GLY A 594 5.88 -10.35 -17.61
N VAL A 595 6.21 -11.57 -17.15
CA VAL A 595 6.78 -11.80 -15.80
C VAL A 595 8.27 -12.14 -15.81
N LEU A 596 8.87 -12.40 -16.97
CA LEU A 596 10.29 -12.75 -17.05
C LEU A 596 11.14 -11.70 -17.77
N ASP A 597 10.55 -10.87 -18.61
CA ASP A 597 11.22 -9.79 -19.34
C ASP A 597 11.42 -8.58 -18.43
N ASP A 598 12.54 -8.56 -17.70
CA ASP A 598 12.84 -7.53 -16.70
C ASP A 598 13.24 -6.19 -17.30
N ASN A 599 13.77 -6.21 -18.52
CA ASN A 599 14.25 -5.01 -19.22
C ASN A 599 13.20 -4.39 -20.16
N LEU A 600 12.04 -5.07 -20.32
CA LEU A 600 10.88 -4.67 -21.14
C LEU A 600 11.18 -4.59 -22.64
N ASP A 601 12.20 -5.34 -23.13
CA ASP A 601 12.60 -5.33 -24.54
C ASP A 601 11.78 -6.28 -25.44
N GLY A 602 10.90 -7.10 -24.84
CA GLY A 602 10.03 -8.05 -25.54
C GLY A 602 10.73 -9.35 -25.93
N GLN A 603 11.87 -9.64 -25.34
CA GLN A 603 12.68 -10.85 -25.56
C GLN A 603 13.13 -11.41 -24.22
N LEU A 604 13.39 -12.73 -24.14
CA LEU A 604 13.94 -13.35 -22.93
C LEU A 604 15.36 -13.83 -23.20
N SER A 605 16.31 -13.22 -22.55
CA SER A 605 17.69 -13.75 -22.43
C SER A 605 17.74 -14.88 -21.40
N VAL A 606 18.81 -15.69 -21.43
CA VAL A 606 19.02 -16.76 -20.43
C VAL A 606 19.11 -16.21 -19.00
N SER A 607 19.58 -14.96 -18.82
CA SER A 607 19.71 -14.31 -17.50
C SER A 607 18.37 -13.95 -16.87
N GLU A 608 17.32 -13.75 -17.67
CA GLU A 608 15.96 -13.41 -17.22
C GLU A 608 15.13 -14.64 -16.84
N LEU A 609 15.60 -15.84 -17.21
CA LEU A 609 14.88 -17.08 -16.93
C LEU A 609 15.02 -17.47 -15.45
N ARG A 610 14.07 -17.01 -14.62
CA ARG A 610 14.04 -17.16 -13.16
C ARG A 610 12.93 -18.09 -12.70
N GLY A 611 13.04 -18.58 -11.45
CA GLY A 611 12.06 -19.43 -10.82
C GLY A 611 11.78 -20.73 -11.60
N LYS A 612 10.79 -21.48 -11.17
CA LYS A 612 10.44 -22.78 -11.77
C LYS A 612 10.12 -22.70 -13.26
N GLN A 613 9.43 -21.65 -13.68
CA GLN A 613 9.05 -21.43 -15.07
C GLN A 613 10.27 -21.10 -15.92
N GLY A 614 11.15 -20.24 -15.44
CA GLY A 614 12.40 -19.89 -16.11
C GLY A 614 13.36 -21.07 -16.19
N GLU A 615 13.46 -21.91 -15.15
CA GLU A 615 14.29 -23.12 -15.17
C GLU A 615 13.84 -24.10 -16.27
N TRP A 616 12.53 -24.28 -16.43
CA TRP A 616 12.00 -25.13 -17.52
C TRP A 616 12.35 -24.55 -18.90
N LEU A 617 12.16 -23.25 -19.12
CA LEU A 617 12.52 -22.56 -20.35
C LEU A 617 14.03 -22.65 -20.61
N LYS A 618 14.85 -22.48 -19.58
CA LYS A 618 16.30 -22.58 -19.65
C LYS A 618 16.77 -23.98 -20.10
N ALA A 619 16.15 -25.03 -19.53
CA ALA A 619 16.43 -26.41 -19.92
C ALA A 619 16.03 -26.72 -21.38
N SER A 620 15.07 -26.00 -21.93
CA SER A 620 14.53 -26.18 -23.27
C SER A 620 15.01 -25.11 -24.25
N PHE A 621 15.85 -24.16 -23.83
CA PHE A 621 16.19 -22.94 -24.55
C PHE A 621 16.60 -23.16 -26.01
N ALA A 622 17.62 -24.03 -26.23
CA ALA A 622 18.12 -24.31 -27.57
C ALA A 622 17.11 -24.98 -28.53
N ALA A 623 16.06 -25.60 -27.97
CA ALA A 623 14.97 -26.19 -28.77
C ALA A 623 13.85 -25.19 -29.05
N LEU A 624 13.77 -24.12 -28.26
CA LEU A 624 12.77 -23.06 -28.36
C LEU A 624 13.27 -21.91 -29.24
N ASP A 625 14.54 -21.53 -29.11
CA ASP A 625 15.24 -20.52 -29.92
C ASP A 625 15.37 -21.02 -31.38
N ALA A 626 14.31 -20.81 -32.14
CA ALA A 626 14.18 -21.35 -33.51
C ALA A 626 14.98 -20.54 -34.52
N ASN A 627 15.21 -19.26 -34.26
CA ASN A 627 15.99 -18.34 -35.12
C ASN A 627 17.46 -18.29 -34.72
N ALA A 628 17.87 -18.92 -33.60
CA ALA A 628 19.23 -18.99 -33.06
C ALA A 628 19.86 -17.60 -32.76
N ASP A 629 19.04 -16.65 -32.27
CA ASP A 629 19.49 -15.30 -31.88
C ASP A 629 19.89 -15.19 -30.40
N SER A 630 19.82 -16.30 -29.65
CA SER A 630 20.07 -16.38 -28.20
C SER A 630 19.06 -15.66 -27.32
N HIS A 631 17.85 -15.40 -27.83
CA HIS A 631 16.72 -14.86 -27.11
C HIS A 631 15.46 -15.66 -27.42
N LEU A 632 14.47 -15.64 -26.54
CA LEU A 632 13.16 -16.23 -26.80
C LEU A 632 12.13 -15.11 -26.98
N GLN A 633 11.43 -15.11 -28.11
CA GLN A 633 10.36 -14.18 -28.41
C GLN A 633 8.99 -14.84 -28.20
N SER A 634 7.92 -14.00 -28.14
CA SER A 634 6.55 -14.44 -27.91
C SER A 634 6.04 -15.49 -28.92
N ASN A 635 6.48 -15.43 -30.19
CA ASN A 635 6.15 -16.42 -31.22
C ASN A 635 6.76 -17.80 -30.94
N GLU A 636 7.99 -17.85 -30.42
CA GLU A 636 8.70 -19.07 -30.04
C GLU A 636 8.09 -19.71 -28.80
N LEU A 637 7.78 -18.92 -27.78
CA LEU A 637 7.05 -19.37 -26.59
C LEU A 637 5.65 -19.92 -26.94
N SER A 638 4.94 -19.27 -27.85
CA SER A 638 3.64 -19.71 -28.33
C SER A 638 3.71 -21.01 -29.13
N ALA A 639 4.78 -21.22 -29.92
CA ALA A 639 5.02 -22.46 -30.64
C ALA A 639 5.34 -23.63 -29.69
N ALA A 640 6.08 -23.37 -28.62
CA ALA A 640 6.38 -24.34 -27.56
C ALA A 640 5.11 -24.83 -26.85
N ARG A 641 4.24 -23.92 -26.44
CA ARG A 641 2.96 -24.27 -25.80
C ARG A 641 2.11 -25.16 -26.70
N ARG A 642 2.01 -24.87 -28.00
CA ARG A 642 1.26 -25.70 -28.95
C ARG A 642 1.82 -27.12 -29.06
N ARG A 643 3.15 -27.30 -28.99
CA ARG A 643 3.80 -28.63 -29.00
C ARG A 643 3.52 -29.42 -27.72
N VAL A 644 3.55 -28.76 -26.54
CA VAL A 644 3.26 -29.40 -25.26
C VAL A 644 1.81 -29.84 -25.18
N VAL A 645 0.86 -29.00 -25.62
CA VAL A 645 -0.58 -29.35 -25.66
C VAL A 645 -0.84 -30.48 -26.64
N ALA A 646 -0.17 -30.50 -27.80
CA ALA A 646 -0.30 -31.57 -28.78
C ALA A 646 0.34 -32.90 -28.33
N ALA A 647 1.30 -32.87 -27.43
CA ALA A 647 1.99 -34.03 -26.87
C ALA A 647 1.27 -34.65 -25.64
N GLN A 648 0.32 -33.94 -25.03
CA GLN A 648 -0.52 -34.53 -23.98
C GLN A 648 -1.46 -35.56 -24.61
N PRO A 649 -1.46 -36.83 -24.14
CA PRO A 649 -2.40 -37.81 -24.64
C PRO A 649 -3.80 -37.30 -24.31
N THR A 650 -4.65 -37.18 -25.36
CA THR A 650 -6.09 -36.93 -25.18
C THR A 650 -6.61 -38.00 -24.26
N SER A 651 -6.90 -37.67 -22.99
CA SER A 651 -7.57 -38.56 -22.07
C SER A 651 -8.93 -38.85 -22.70
N ALA A 652 -9.11 -40.06 -23.19
CA ALA A 652 -10.42 -40.52 -23.64
C ALA A 652 -11.44 -40.35 -22.51
N PRO A 653 -12.65 -39.88 -22.79
CA PRO A 653 -13.67 -39.76 -21.76
C PRO A 653 -13.87 -41.14 -21.12
N PRO A 654 -14.03 -41.22 -19.78
CA PRO A 654 -14.24 -42.50 -19.12
C PRO A 654 -15.48 -43.16 -19.72
N ALA A 655 -15.33 -44.42 -20.20
CA ALA A 655 -16.39 -45.22 -20.71
C ALA A 655 -17.53 -45.30 -19.67
N SER A 656 -18.74 -44.92 -20.08
CA SER A 656 -19.95 -45.03 -19.27
C SER A 656 -20.07 -46.46 -18.74
N ARG A 657 -19.85 -46.68 -17.44
CA ARG A 657 -20.23 -47.90 -16.77
C ARG A 657 -21.76 -47.90 -16.67
N SER A 658 -22.41 -48.71 -17.52
CA SER A 658 -23.78 -49.09 -17.33
C SER A 658 -23.92 -49.82 -15.99
N LEU A 659 -24.66 -49.24 -15.06
CA LEU A 659 -25.16 -49.93 -13.89
C LEU A 659 -26.34 -50.82 -14.33
N ASN A 660 -26.13 -52.13 -14.29
CA ASN A 660 -27.24 -53.11 -14.16
C ASN A 660 -27.58 -53.26 -12.68
#